data_df53444e099641f8217ae06fd31a119a
#
_entry.id   df53444e099641f8217ae06fd31a119a
#
_cell.length_a   1.000
_cell.length_b   1.000
_cell.length_c   1.000
_cell.angle_alpha   90.00
_cell.angle_beta   90.00
_cell.angle_gamma   90.00
#
_symmetry.space_group_name_H-M   'P 1'
#
loop_
_entity.id
_entity.type
_entity.pdbx_description
1 polymer ?
#
loop_
_entity_poly.entity_id
_entity_poly.type
_entity_poly.pdbx_seq_one_letter_code
_entity_poly.pdbx_strand_id
1 'polypeptide(L)'
;MTRSVLLLLSSLLLAMPVLAQSPNGVQKNSHRHAGVNATPATQLKQQAISQSQALARGLRAKKDIGSLQSLAKSRQMAMLELVRSQPQAALGLILPESLRTQSPTELQTFFASEQEFQGKLEVIYEELATGDGHKLRYFLTSGETSVELFLPKAEAALKTGIQVRVKGWQFKDAAQEPKAVVLTKPENLQVLALDETQSQNLVKGTGAVLSGTTGEQKLLVLLLNFQDNPNLQPWSIEEVKQMVFGRVNDYYLEASYGQTWLSGDVSDYLTLPIDTNCDYFGMDSYAQQAAKDAGFDLSQYSRLVYLLPKNSSCSWRGQGTVGGSPSRAWINGELNLMTIGHELGHNLGLKHAKELNCGSGYLSDSCVAITYGDTLDIMGKSEGHFNLLNKARLGWLTEERGDIVSADEAGSFQLAPYESDAQGGARGLKVRRGTDSLSGEPLWYYLEYRQPLGFDAFMAGKAVTQGVLVHLNSSDQDIESSQLLDMTPQSSLFDLDDAALVVGNSYTDSDAGVSFTTEYADANGAGVYVDYQGRACVAAAPELVLEQQTPQWVQPGTLVTYNAILTNRDSLECAASVFALNASVPAGWQFQGSSVELAPGQSQPVSFSLSSAADVTPGLYEVSVVAANQADSGYQSEVLLGYMVDEVAAVCELAAPSWALEQANVIAVPGETVTYQGTLTNNSNTSCEAAEYRLTAALPSGWQANSGRVILAPGESTNVGIQITSSEQSSDGVYNFSLAAVQSDAPEYQSSALASYVVKTPCSLVAPLVSVVGPDVAVAAGAAQSYQLTVSNKNSGSCQASSYRILADVPAGWSSNSQDLNLAPGESKTVSVTVISAANAEAGDYGLTFRVLDNADSGYQASTEALFSIAAPVNSAPEAVNDSVSIASKSAVSINVLGNDTDADDDVLQVTSVGRSSLGTVELLANGQISYTPGKRFKSTDSFSYTISDGKESATAIVTISLSSTDSGSSQGGNKGKGKH
;
A
#
# COMPACT_ATOMS: atom_id res chain seq x y z
N MET A 1 37.58 7.10 -66.62
CA MET A 1 38.88 6.83 -65.99
C MET A 1 38.55 6.04 -64.71
N THR A 2 38.74 4.78 -64.87
CA THR A 2 39.64 3.80 -64.18
C THR A 2 39.21 3.53 -62.74
N ARG A 3 38.65 2.39 -62.63
CA ARG A 3 39.00 0.97 -62.30
C ARG A 3 38.85 0.67 -60.87
N SER A 4 37.91 -0.22 -60.53
CA SER A 4 37.96 -1.71 -60.44
C SER A 4 38.63 -2.20 -59.19
N VAL A 5 38.08 -3.16 -58.40
CA VAL A 5 37.95 -4.61 -58.58
C VAL A 5 37.09 -5.13 -57.44
N LEU A 6 35.89 -5.69 -57.52
CA LEU A 6 35.54 -7.10 -57.81
C LEU A 6 36.13 -8.11 -56.83
N LEU A 7 35.31 -8.75 -56.03
CA LEU A 7 35.27 -10.22 -55.96
C LEU A 7 33.90 -10.70 -55.40
N LEU A 8 33.23 -11.40 -56.29
CA LEU A 8 32.09 -12.28 -56.11
C LEU A 8 32.43 -13.48 -55.18
N LEU A 9 31.46 -13.97 -54.42
CA LEU A 9 31.13 -15.41 -54.41
C LEU A 9 29.70 -15.62 -53.98
N SER A 10 28.95 -16.12 -54.94
CA SER A 10 27.62 -16.68 -54.88
C SER A 10 27.62 -17.99 -54.10
N SER A 11 26.49 -18.33 -53.42
CA SER A 11 25.76 -19.56 -53.70
C SER A 11 24.59 -19.80 -52.74
N LEU A 12 23.49 -19.97 -53.33
CA LEU A 12 22.43 -20.97 -53.18
C LEU A 12 21.60 -20.98 -51.88
N LEU A 13 20.33 -20.69 -52.13
CA LEU A 13 19.15 -21.17 -51.43
C LEU A 13 19.21 -22.69 -51.19
N LEU A 14 18.83 -23.10 -49.98
CA LEU A 14 18.07 -24.34 -49.76
C LEU A 14 17.24 -24.16 -48.47
N ALA A 15 15.93 -24.11 -48.64
CA ALA A 15 14.96 -24.24 -47.59
C ALA A 15 14.92 -25.70 -47.11
N MET A 16 15.04 -25.94 -45.81
CA MET A 16 14.59 -27.16 -45.18
C MET A 16 13.97 -26.86 -43.81
N PRO A 17 12.92 -27.65 -43.45
CA PRO A 17 12.14 -27.40 -42.28
C PRO A 17 12.87 -27.81 -40.97
N VAL A 18 12.76 -27.01 -39.94
CA VAL A 18 13.29 -27.34 -38.60
C VAL A 18 12.31 -28.30 -37.95
N LEU A 19 12.70 -29.57 -37.92
CA LEU A 19 12.11 -30.59 -37.06
C LEU A 19 12.52 -30.31 -35.61
N ALA A 20 11.53 -30.21 -34.75
CA ALA A 20 11.72 -30.16 -33.29
C ALA A 20 12.37 -31.47 -32.81
N GLN A 21 13.57 -31.42 -32.30
CA GLN A 21 14.19 -32.50 -31.53
C GLN A 21 14.12 -32.17 -30.05
N SER A 22 13.42 -33.05 -29.32
CA SER A 22 13.47 -33.11 -27.87
C SER A 22 14.86 -33.48 -27.39
N PRO A 23 15.45 -32.85 -26.39
CA PRO A 23 16.61 -33.38 -25.69
C PRO A 23 16.16 -34.26 -24.52
N ASN A 24 16.32 -35.55 -24.68
CA ASN A 24 16.40 -36.51 -23.57
C ASN A 24 17.78 -36.38 -22.90
N GLY A 25 17.80 -36.34 -21.60
CA GLY A 25 18.96 -36.74 -20.78
C GLY A 25 19.76 -35.59 -20.19
N VAL A 26 19.32 -35.02 -19.09
CA VAL A 26 20.23 -34.31 -18.17
C VAL A 26 20.14 -34.95 -16.80
N GLN A 27 21.31 -35.38 -16.34
CA GLN A 27 21.56 -35.93 -15.02
C GLN A 27 21.04 -35.02 -13.91
N LYS A 28 20.45 -35.62 -12.88
CA LYS A 28 20.13 -34.99 -11.60
C LYS A 28 21.40 -34.51 -10.92
N ASN A 29 21.72 -33.23 -11.08
CA ASN A 29 22.55 -32.55 -10.08
C ASN A 29 21.59 -31.77 -9.18
N SER A 30 21.55 -32.17 -7.93
CA SER A 30 20.86 -31.51 -6.84
C SER A 30 21.53 -30.17 -6.53
N HIS A 31 21.17 -29.12 -7.27
CA HIS A 31 21.40 -27.75 -6.80
C HIS A 31 20.17 -27.34 -5.98
N ARG A 32 20.40 -27.14 -4.69
CA ARG A 32 19.46 -26.41 -3.82
C ARG A 32 19.09 -25.12 -4.54
N HIS A 33 17.83 -25.03 -5.00
CA HIS A 33 17.25 -23.75 -5.36
C HIS A 33 17.25 -22.86 -4.11
N ALA A 34 18.06 -21.82 -4.14
CA ALA A 34 17.88 -20.68 -3.25
C ALA A 34 16.41 -20.23 -3.45
N GLY A 35 15.65 -20.21 -2.36
CA GLY A 35 14.24 -19.89 -2.41
C GLY A 35 14.05 -18.54 -3.10
N VAL A 36 13.27 -18.52 -4.16
CA VAL A 36 12.65 -17.30 -4.67
C VAL A 36 11.83 -16.77 -3.51
N ASN A 37 12.22 -15.62 -2.95
CA ASN A 37 11.42 -14.95 -1.92
C ASN A 37 10.04 -14.72 -2.50
N ALA A 38 9.03 -15.42 -1.97
CA ALA A 38 7.64 -15.24 -2.38
C ALA A 38 7.26 -13.77 -2.21
N THR A 39 6.50 -13.23 -3.17
CA THR A 39 6.00 -11.86 -3.06
C THR A 39 5.14 -11.70 -1.80
N PRO A 40 5.02 -10.49 -1.21
CA PRO A 40 4.17 -10.26 -0.04
C PRO A 40 2.74 -10.79 -0.21
N ALA A 41 2.16 -10.64 -1.40
CA ALA A 41 0.83 -11.15 -1.73
C ALA A 41 0.76 -12.69 -1.72
N THR A 42 1.81 -13.36 -2.20
CA THR A 42 1.91 -14.83 -2.16
C THR A 42 2.07 -15.32 -0.73
N GLN A 43 2.85 -14.63 0.11
CA GLN A 43 3.01 -14.98 1.52
C GLN A 43 1.70 -14.83 2.30
N LEU A 44 0.96 -13.74 2.07
CA LEU A 44 -0.34 -13.48 2.68
C LEU A 44 -1.36 -14.57 2.31
N LYS A 45 -1.45 -14.95 1.04
CA LYS A 45 -2.31 -16.04 0.55
C LYS A 45 -1.97 -17.35 1.24
N GLN A 46 -0.69 -17.71 1.33
CA GLN A 46 -0.23 -18.93 2.02
C GLN A 46 -0.57 -18.90 3.52
N GLN A 47 -0.41 -17.77 4.16
CA GLN A 47 -0.79 -17.57 5.56
C GLN A 47 -2.30 -17.81 5.75
N ALA A 48 -3.14 -17.20 4.92
CA ALA A 48 -4.60 -17.35 4.99
C ALA A 48 -5.04 -18.79 4.75
N ILE A 49 -4.43 -19.50 3.80
CA ILE A 49 -4.66 -20.93 3.53
C ILE A 49 -4.31 -21.75 4.78
N SER A 50 -3.08 -21.61 5.30
CA SER A 50 -2.59 -22.36 6.46
C SER A 50 -3.48 -22.15 7.68
N GLN A 51 -3.84 -20.91 7.98
CA GLN A 51 -4.72 -20.57 9.10
C GLN A 51 -6.14 -21.11 8.93
N SER A 52 -6.68 -21.11 7.70
CA SER A 52 -8.00 -21.66 7.39
C SER A 52 -8.04 -23.15 7.59
N GLN A 53 -7.03 -23.88 7.11
CA GLN A 53 -6.90 -25.32 7.30
C GLN A 53 -6.70 -25.68 8.79
N ALA A 54 -5.82 -24.95 9.49
CA ALA A 54 -5.58 -25.17 10.92
C ALA A 54 -6.85 -24.94 11.75
N LEU A 55 -7.61 -23.89 11.43
CA LEU A 55 -8.87 -23.59 12.10
C LEU A 55 -9.93 -24.68 11.82
N ALA A 56 -10.07 -25.11 10.56
CA ALA A 56 -11.01 -26.17 10.19
C ALA A 56 -10.66 -27.48 10.90
N ARG A 57 -9.37 -27.86 10.96
CA ARG A 57 -8.92 -29.02 11.74
C ARG A 57 -9.27 -28.89 13.22
N GLY A 58 -8.95 -27.75 13.82
CA GLY A 58 -9.23 -27.49 15.23
C GLY A 58 -10.71 -27.54 15.57
N LEU A 59 -11.59 -27.03 14.70
CA LEU A 59 -13.04 -27.08 14.85
C LEU A 59 -13.57 -28.51 14.76
N ARG A 60 -13.08 -29.32 13.80
CA ARG A 60 -13.44 -30.74 13.66
C ARG A 60 -12.98 -31.56 14.86
N ALA A 61 -11.78 -31.26 15.36
CA ALA A 61 -11.20 -31.94 16.53
C ALA A 61 -11.73 -31.42 17.87
N LYS A 62 -12.68 -30.47 17.88
CA LYS A 62 -13.25 -29.87 19.09
C LYS A 62 -12.20 -29.35 20.09
N LYS A 63 -11.12 -28.73 19.56
CA LYS A 63 -10.05 -28.16 20.38
C LYS A 63 -10.56 -27.09 21.35
N ASP A 64 -9.75 -26.78 22.36
CA ASP A 64 -10.04 -25.71 23.33
C ASP A 64 -10.41 -24.39 22.64
N ILE A 65 -11.50 -23.77 23.14
CA ILE A 65 -12.08 -22.56 22.56
C ILE A 65 -11.07 -21.40 22.58
N GLY A 66 -10.24 -21.27 23.63
CA GLY A 66 -9.28 -20.16 23.75
C GLY A 66 -8.20 -20.22 22.65
N SER A 67 -7.67 -21.41 22.37
CA SER A 67 -6.70 -21.61 21.29
C SER A 67 -7.32 -21.36 19.90
N LEU A 68 -8.57 -21.84 19.69
CA LEU A 68 -9.30 -21.61 18.45
C LEU A 68 -9.66 -20.14 18.26
N GLN A 69 -9.98 -19.41 19.32
CA GLN A 69 -10.32 -17.98 19.25
C GLN A 69 -9.11 -17.14 18.81
N SER A 70 -7.93 -17.42 19.35
CA SER A 70 -6.70 -16.77 18.92
C SER A 70 -6.42 -17.00 17.42
N LEU A 71 -6.55 -18.25 16.98
CA LEU A 71 -6.37 -18.64 15.58
C LEU A 71 -7.44 -18.01 14.67
N ALA A 72 -8.71 -18.02 15.08
CA ALA A 72 -9.81 -17.42 14.34
C ALA A 72 -9.61 -15.91 14.17
N LYS A 73 -9.16 -15.20 15.20
CA LYS A 73 -8.82 -13.77 15.15
C LYS A 73 -7.65 -13.49 14.21
N SER A 74 -6.59 -14.28 14.29
CA SER A 74 -5.43 -14.15 13.39
C SER A 74 -5.83 -14.38 11.93
N ARG A 75 -6.64 -15.43 11.68
CA ARG A 75 -7.19 -15.71 10.35
C ARG A 75 -8.11 -14.58 9.84
N GLN A 76 -8.97 -14.04 10.68
CA GLN A 76 -9.86 -12.93 10.32
C GLN A 76 -9.06 -11.76 9.74
N MET A 77 -7.96 -11.36 10.39
CA MET A 77 -7.10 -10.28 9.91
C MET A 77 -6.41 -10.63 8.58
N ALA A 78 -5.89 -11.85 8.46
CA ALA A 78 -5.28 -12.31 7.22
C ALA A 78 -6.30 -12.39 6.06
N MET A 79 -7.54 -12.78 6.34
CA MET A 79 -8.63 -12.82 5.34
C MET A 79 -9.04 -11.41 4.91
N LEU A 80 -9.14 -10.45 5.83
CA LEU A 80 -9.47 -9.06 5.49
C LEU A 80 -8.39 -8.44 4.59
N GLU A 81 -7.12 -8.70 4.87
CA GLU A 81 -6.01 -8.23 4.04
C GLU A 81 -5.99 -8.93 2.67
N LEU A 82 -6.28 -10.23 2.65
CA LEU A 82 -6.36 -11.01 1.40
C LEU A 82 -7.50 -10.51 0.50
N VAL A 83 -8.65 -10.12 1.06
CA VAL A 83 -9.77 -9.55 0.29
C VAL A 83 -9.34 -8.32 -0.49
N ARG A 84 -8.53 -7.45 0.09
CA ARG A 84 -8.05 -6.21 -0.57
C ARG A 84 -7.16 -6.46 -1.76
N SER A 85 -6.44 -7.58 -1.77
CA SER A 85 -5.49 -7.91 -2.85
C SER A 85 -5.99 -9.00 -3.79
N GLN A 86 -6.74 -9.96 -3.28
CA GLN A 86 -7.20 -11.15 -4.01
C GLN A 86 -8.59 -11.58 -3.51
N PRO A 87 -9.67 -10.83 -3.80
CA PRO A 87 -11.01 -11.08 -3.25
C PRO A 87 -11.56 -12.46 -3.61
N GLN A 88 -11.30 -12.95 -4.81
CA GLN A 88 -11.75 -14.29 -5.24
C GLN A 88 -11.03 -15.42 -4.48
N ALA A 89 -9.73 -15.27 -4.22
CA ALA A 89 -9.00 -16.22 -3.39
C ALA A 89 -9.53 -16.24 -1.95
N ALA A 90 -9.90 -15.09 -1.41
CA ALA A 90 -10.51 -15.00 -0.08
C ALA A 90 -11.88 -15.72 -0.02
N LEU A 91 -12.72 -15.58 -1.04
CA LEU A 91 -13.99 -16.30 -1.12
C LEU A 91 -13.77 -17.81 -1.08
N GLY A 92 -12.80 -18.34 -1.82
CA GLY A 92 -12.46 -19.76 -1.83
C GLY A 92 -11.99 -20.30 -0.47
N LEU A 93 -11.54 -19.44 0.43
CA LEU A 93 -11.08 -19.80 1.79
C LEU A 93 -12.16 -19.61 2.87
N ILE A 94 -13.37 -19.19 2.52
CA ILE A 94 -14.49 -19.15 3.48
C ILE A 94 -14.77 -20.56 3.97
N LEU A 95 -14.86 -20.73 5.29
CA LEU A 95 -15.13 -22.04 5.89
C LEU A 95 -16.48 -22.58 5.42
N PRO A 96 -16.60 -23.90 5.15
CA PRO A 96 -17.86 -24.53 4.82
C PRO A 96 -18.99 -24.21 5.81
N GLU A 97 -20.21 -24.12 5.34
CA GLU A 97 -21.37 -23.74 6.16
C GLU A 97 -21.51 -24.66 7.39
N SER A 98 -21.31 -25.96 7.23
CA SER A 98 -21.34 -26.92 8.31
C SER A 98 -20.36 -26.62 9.44
N LEU A 99 -19.14 -26.15 9.11
CA LEU A 99 -18.17 -25.76 10.13
C LEU A 99 -18.53 -24.40 10.76
N ARG A 100 -19.07 -23.46 9.98
CA ARG A 100 -19.44 -22.13 10.50
C ARG A 100 -20.62 -22.21 11.46
N THR A 101 -21.66 -22.96 11.08
CA THR A 101 -22.94 -23.05 11.84
C THR A 101 -22.82 -23.97 13.07
N GLN A 102 -21.97 -25.01 13.01
CA GLN A 102 -21.74 -25.93 14.14
C GLN A 102 -20.68 -25.44 15.12
N SER A 103 -19.97 -24.35 14.79
CA SER A 103 -18.96 -23.79 15.67
C SER A 103 -19.56 -23.13 16.89
N PRO A 104 -18.84 -23.09 18.03
CA PRO A 104 -19.25 -22.29 19.19
C PRO A 104 -19.55 -20.84 18.83
N THR A 105 -20.57 -20.27 19.47
CA THR A 105 -21.05 -18.89 19.16
C THR A 105 -19.96 -17.84 19.29
N GLU A 106 -19.04 -18.03 20.24
CA GLU A 106 -17.88 -17.17 20.50
C GLU A 106 -16.90 -17.10 19.30
N LEU A 107 -16.88 -18.16 18.47
CA LEU A 107 -16.03 -18.22 17.29
C LEU A 107 -16.74 -17.70 16.03
N GLN A 108 -18.07 -17.81 15.96
CA GLN A 108 -18.83 -17.42 14.76
C GLN A 108 -18.66 -15.95 14.41
N THR A 109 -18.38 -15.09 15.38
CA THR A 109 -18.15 -13.65 15.18
C THR A 109 -16.91 -13.36 14.31
N PHE A 110 -15.93 -14.28 14.29
CA PHE A 110 -14.70 -14.15 13.50
C PHE A 110 -14.83 -14.68 12.07
N PHE A 111 -15.96 -15.30 11.73
CA PHE A 111 -16.16 -15.87 10.41
C PHE A 111 -16.82 -14.88 9.46
N ALA A 112 -16.44 -14.94 8.20
CA ALA A 112 -17.17 -14.23 7.15
C ALA A 112 -18.61 -14.76 7.08
N SER A 113 -19.55 -13.89 6.90
CA SER A 113 -20.97 -14.20 6.75
C SER A 113 -21.56 -13.48 5.56
N GLU A 114 -22.48 -14.11 4.85
CA GLU A 114 -23.22 -13.41 3.79
C GLU A 114 -24.28 -12.51 4.43
N GLN A 115 -24.28 -11.23 4.04
CA GLN A 115 -25.16 -10.22 4.58
C GLN A 115 -25.72 -9.33 3.47
N GLU A 116 -26.84 -8.71 3.74
CA GLU A 116 -27.43 -7.68 2.88
C GLU A 116 -27.19 -6.31 3.51
N PHE A 117 -26.72 -5.36 2.70
CA PHE A 117 -26.49 -3.99 3.08
C PHE A 117 -27.26 -3.04 2.16
N GLN A 118 -27.67 -1.92 2.70
CA GLN A 118 -28.27 -0.84 1.93
C GLN A 118 -27.62 0.48 2.34
N GLY A 119 -27.27 1.30 1.37
CA GLY A 119 -26.64 2.58 1.64
C GLY A 119 -26.33 3.37 0.37
N LYS A 120 -25.60 4.45 0.58
CA LYS A 120 -25.13 5.33 -0.48
C LYS A 120 -23.80 4.80 -1.00
N LEU A 121 -23.71 4.62 -2.32
CA LEU A 121 -22.47 4.21 -2.98
C LEU A 121 -21.53 5.39 -3.11
N GLU A 122 -20.25 5.15 -2.92
CA GLU A 122 -19.16 6.03 -3.24
C GLU A 122 -18.18 5.31 -4.17
N VAL A 123 -17.85 5.94 -5.27
CA VAL A 123 -16.93 5.42 -6.29
C VAL A 123 -15.74 6.36 -6.35
N ILE A 124 -14.53 5.81 -6.19
CA ILE A 124 -13.29 6.59 -6.09
C ILE A 124 -12.27 6.06 -7.11
N TYR A 125 -11.69 6.95 -7.90
CA TYR A 125 -10.44 6.71 -8.59
C TYR A 125 -9.26 7.02 -7.66
N GLU A 126 -8.32 6.10 -7.54
CA GLU A 126 -7.07 6.24 -6.80
C GLU A 126 -5.91 6.26 -7.82
N GLU A 127 -5.30 7.42 -8.02
CA GLU A 127 -4.20 7.64 -8.95
C GLU A 127 -2.87 7.17 -8.36
N LEU A 128 -2.27 6.12 -8.91
CA LEU A 128 -1.02 5.58 -8.35
C LEU A 128 0.12 6.60 -8.44
N ALA A 129 0.92 6.69 -7.38
CA ALA A 129 2.06 7.59 -7.30
C ALA A 129 3.13 7.32 -8.38
N THR A 130 3.15 6.12 -8.97
CA THR A 130 4.01 5.76 -10.10
C THR A 130 3.61 6.44 -11.40
N GLY A 131 2.38 6.97 -11.49
CA GLY A 131 1.84 7.62 -12.69
C GLY A 131 1.40 6.67 -13.81
N ASP A 132 1.47 5.34 -13.59
CA ASP A 132 1.21 4.34 -14.64
C ASP A 132 0.03 3.42 -14.33
N GLY A 133 -0.92 3.86 -13.50
CA GLY A 133 -2.08 3.06 -13.18
C GLY A 133 -3.00 3.70 -12.16
N HIS A 134 -4.16 3.11 -12.02
CA HIS A 134 -5.19 3.52 -11.07
C HIS A 134 -5.83 2.30 -10.41
N LYS A 135 -6.59 2.57 -9.34
CA LYS A 135 -7.54 1.62 -8.74
C LYS A 135 -8.90 2.28 -8.65
N LEU A 136 -9.91 1.58 -9.15
CA LEU A 136 -11.30 1.96 -8.95
C LEU A 136 -11.79 1.26 -7.69
N ARG A 137 -12.24 2.03 -6.72
CA ARG A 137 -12.70 1.54 -5.41
C ARG A 137 -14.16 1.91 -5.20
N TYR A 138 -14.89 1.00 -4.59
CA TYR A 138 -16.31 1.19 -4.28
C TYR A 138 -16.50 1.10 -2.78
N PHE A 139 -17.25 2.01 -2.22
CA PHE A 139 -17.58 2.02 -0.80
C PHE A 139 -19.09 2.18 -0.62
N LEU A 140 -19.63 1.49 0.35
CA LEU A 140 -21.03 1.61 0.74
C LEU A 140 -21.12 2.24 2.12
N THR A 141 -21.76 3.41 2.21
CA THR A 141 -21.96 4.13 3.45
C THR A 141 -23.42 4.01 3.91
N SER A 142 -23.61 3.54 5.13
CA SER A 142 -24.90 3.43 5.81
C SER A 142 -24.79 4.02 7.22
N GLY A 143 -25.34 5.20 7.43
CA GLY A 143 -25.11 5.97 8.65
C GLY A 143 -23.65 6.34 8.82
N GLU A 144 -23.05 5.99 9.96
CA GLU A 144 -21.64 6.22 10.28
C GLU A 144 -20.72 5.08 9.82
N THR A 145 -21.28 4.00 9.28
CA THR A 145 -20.50 2.83 8.86
C THR A 145 -20.23 2.89 7.36
N SER A 146 -18.98 2.77 6.96
CA SER A 146 -18.55 2.63 5.57
C SER A 146 -17.80 1.32 5.38
N VAL A 147 -18.12 0.58 4.30
CA VAL A 147 -17.51 -0.70 3.95
C VAL A 147 -17.04 -0.67 2.52
N GLU A 148 -15.86 -1.22 2.25
CA GLU A 148 -15.35 -1.37 0.89
C GLU A 148 -16.02 -2.53 0.18
N LEU A 149 -16.52 -2.30 -1.04
CA LEU A 149 -17.18 -3.30 -1.88
C LEU A 149 -16.19 -3.82 -2.93
N PHE A 150 -16.14 -5.12 -3.06
CA PHE A 150 -15.39 -5.82 -4.11
C PHE A 150 -16.38 -6.45 -5.08
N LEU A 151 -16.50 -5.85 -6.25
CA LEU A 151 -17.43 -6.29 -7.30
C LEU A 151 -16.80 -7.38 -8.14
N PRO A 152 -17.57 -8.35 -8.66
CA PRO A 152 -17.05 -9.37 -9.56
C PRO A 152 -16.61 -8.80 -10.90
N LYS A 153 -17.23 -7.69 -11.31
CA LYS A 153 -16.91 -6.90 -12.50
C LYS A 153 -17.15 -5.42 -12.19
N ALA A 154 -16.31 -4.55 -12.72
CA ALA A 154 -16.55 -3.12 -12.64
C ALA A 154 -17.81 -2.78 -13.48
N GLU A 155 -18.73 -2.03 -12.90
CA GLU A 155 -19.94 -1.58 -13.61
C GLU A 155 -19.81 -0.09 -13.96
N ALA A 156 -19.83 0.20 -15.24
CA ALA A 156 -19.64 1.55 -15.77
C ALA A 156 -20.68 2.57 -15.29
N ALA A 157 -21.90 2.12 -15.04
CA ALA A 157 -23.00 2.98 -14.63
C ALA A 157 -22.93 3.42 -13.15
N LEU A 158 -22.03 2.84 -12.35
CA LEU A 158 -21.95 3.16 -10.93
C LEU A 158 -21.26 4.51 -10.69
N LYS A 159 -21.93 5.39 -9.95
CA LYS A 159 -21.44 6.73 -9.58
C LYS A 159 -21.63 6.97 -8.10
N THR A 160 -20.84 7.90 -7.56
CA THR A 160 -20.99 8.36 -6.18
C THR A 160 -22.35 9.00 -5.98
N GLY A 161 -23.03 8.61 -4.93
CA GLY A 161 -24.29 9.21 -4.51
C GLY A 161 -25.53 8.36 -4.73
N ILE A 162 -25.47 7.33 -5.59
CA ILE A 162 -26.61 6.44 -5.82
C ILE A 162 -26.91 5.57 -4.59
N GLN A 163 -28.19 5.29 -4.36
CA GLN A 163 -28.63 4.35 -3.32
C GLN A 163 -28.63 2.95 -3.88
N VAL A 164 -27.92 2.07 -3.22
CA VAL A 164 -27.82 0.67 -3.64
C VAL A 164 -28.13 -0.29 -2.50
N ARG A 165 -28.60 -1.47 -2.87
CA ARG A 165 -28.67 -2.64 -2.02
C ARG A 165 -27.67 -3.65 -2.53
N VAL A 166 -26.83 -4.19 -1.63
CA VAL A 166 -25.85 -5.19 -1.98
C VAL A 166 -25.98 -6.41 -1.08
N LYS A 167 -25.81 -7.59 -1.65
CA LYS A 167 -25.71 -8.85 -0.93
C LYS A 167 -24.32 -9.44 -1.15
N GLY A 168 -23.60 -9.74 -0.06
CA GLY A 168 -22.23 -10.26 -0.21
C GLY A 168 -21.63 -10.77 1.08
N TRP A 169 -20.41 -11.31 0.96
CA TRP A 169 -19.64 -11.82 2.07
C TRP A 169 -18.93 -10.70 2.81
N GLN A 170 -19.33 -10.52 4.07
CA GLN A 170 -18.79 -9.52 4.98
C GLN A 170 -17.52 -10.02 5.64
N PHE A 171 -16.50 -9.15 5.64
CA PHE A 171 -15.26 -9.33 6.38
C PHE A 171 -15.09 -8.18 7.38
N LYS A 172 -14.70 -8.53 8.62
CA LYS A 172 -14.62 -7.62 9.76
C LYS A 172 -13.18 -7.43 10.20
N ASP A 173 -12.91 -6.32 10.89
CA ASP A 173 -11.62 -6.07 11.54
C ASP A 173 -11.53 -6.69 12.96
N ALA A 174 -10.44 -6.38 13.67
CA ALA A 174 -10.21 -6.87 15.03
C ALA A 174 -11.23 -6.34 16.04
N ALA A 175 -11.86 -5.20 15.77
CA ALA A 175 -12.93 -4.61 16.58
C ALA A 175 -14.32 -5.17 16.26
N GLN A 176 -14.41 -6.13 15.34
CA GLN A 176 -15.63 -6.74 14.82
C GLN A 176 -16.48 -5.79 13.96
N GLU A 177 -15.87 -4.72 13.46
CA GLU A 177 -16.53 -3.79 12.55
C GLU A 177 -16.43 -4.28 11.11
N PRO A 178 -17.53 -4.16 10.31
CA PRO A 178 -17.48 -4.44 8.88
C PRO A 178 -16.48 -3.51 8.18
N LYS A 179 -15.57 -4.07 7.39
CA LYS A 179 -14.59 -3.27 6.60
C LYS A 179 -14.63 -3.61 5.11
N ALA A 180 -15.04 -4.82 4.76
CA ALA A 180 -15.10 -5.23 3.36
C ALA A 180 -16.30 -6.15 3.11
N VAL A 181 -16.90 -6.00 1.93
CA VAL A 181 -17.97 -6.87 1.42
C VAL A 181 -17.60 -7.32 0.01
N VAL A 182 -17.51 -8.63 -0.20
CA VAL A 182 -17.22 -9.20 -1.52
C VAL A 182 -18.51 -9.68 -2.14
N LEU A 183 -18.90 -9.07 -3.23
CA LEU A 183 -20.03 -9.50 -4.05
C LEU A 183 -19.58 -10.63 -4.96
N THR A 184 -20.47 -11.49 -5.26
CA THR A 184 -20.20 -12.76 -5.93
C THR A 184 -20.87 -12.85 -7.29
N LYS A 185 -21.92 -12.03 -7.47
CA LYS A 185 -22.66 -11.90 -8.72
C LYS A 185 -22.98 -10.43 -8.98
N PRO A 186 -23.00 -9.96 -10.25
CA PRO A 186 -23.40 -8.59 -10.56
C PRO A 186 -24.80 -8.25 -10.01
N GLU A 187 -25.78 -9.14 -10.14
CA GLU A 187 -27.16 -8.94 -9.66
C GLU A 187 -27.28 -8.82 -8.12
N ASN A 188 -26.22 -9.10 -7.39
CA ASN A 188 -26.14 -8.84 -5.94
C ASN A 188 -25.96 -7.36 -5.60
N LEU A 189 -25.82 -6.50 -6.61
CA LEU A 189 -25.90 -5.06 -6.49
C LEU A 189 -27.18 -4.58 -7.20
N GLN A 190 -28.07 -3.94 -6.47
CA GLN A 190 -29.32 -3.38 -7.00
C GLN A 190 -29.36 -1.88 -6.73
N VAL A 191 -29.55 -1.09 -7.76
CA VAL A 191 -29.82 0.35 -7.63
C VAL A 191 -31.27 0.54 -7.17
N LEU A 192 -31.46 1.22 -6.02
CA LEU A 192 -32.76 1.30 -5.34
C LEU A 192 -33.56 2.53 -5.71
N ALA A 193 -32.95 3.65 -5.85
CA ALA A 193 -33.61 4.90 -6.18
C ALA A 193 -32.62 5.80 -6.96
N LEU A 194 -33.16 6.31 -8.02
CA LEU A 194 -32.61 7.44 -8.75
C LEU A 194 -33.65 8.53 -8.64
N ASP A 195 -33.26 9.78 -8.41
CA ASP A 195 -34.19 10.88 -8.70
C ASP A 195 -34.52 10.85 -10.22
N GLU A 196 -35.61 11.47 -10.62
CA GLU A 196 -36.08 11.40 -12.01
C GLU A 196 -34.98 11.86 -13.02
N THR A 197 -34.09 12.75 -12.61
CA THR A 197 -32.96 13.25 -13.40
C THR A 197 -31.83 12.21 -13.51
N GLN A 198 -31.57 11.45 -12.46
CA GLN A 198 -30.56 10.38 -12.46
C GLN A 198 -31.06 9.11 -13.15
N SER A 199 -32.34 8.80 -13.08
CA SER A 199 -32.99 7.67 -13.76
C SER A 199 -32.83 7.74 -15.27
N GLN A 200 -32.95 8.93 -15.86
CA GLN A 200 -32.77 9.13 -17.29
C GLN A 200 -31.32 8.92 -17.76
N ASN A 201 -30.33 9.12 -16.86
CA ASN A 201 -28.92 9.04 -17.17
C ASN A 201 -28.33 7.62 -16.97
N LEU A 202 -28.96 6.76 -16.18
CA LEU A 202 -28.54 5.36 -16.00
C LEU A 202 -29.13 4.40 -17.06
N VAL A 203 -30.22 4.79 -17.70
CA VAL A 203 -30.91 4.01 -18.74
C VAL A 203 -30.44 4.41 -20.15
N LYS A 204 -29.78 5.57 -20.30
CA LYS A 204 -29.21 6.02 -21.58
C LYS A 204 -27.74 5.65 -21.62
N GLY A 205 -27.38 4.84 -22.58
CA GLY A 205 -26.03 4.33 -22.82
C GLY A 205 -24.95 5.39 -22.93
N THR A 206 -23.76 4.94 -23.32
CA THR A 206 -22.54 5.71 -23.55
C THR A 206 -22.81 7.02 -24.28
N GLY A 207 -22.81 8.16 -23.59
CA GLY A 207 -23.07 9.49 -24.16
C GLY A 207 -24.08 10.35 -23.42
N ALA A 208 -24.67 9.86 -22.32
CA ALA A 208 -25.58 10.66 -21.51
C ALA A 208 -24.84 11.84 -20.85
N VAL A 209 -25.44 13.04 -20.94
CA VAL A 209 -24.91 14.25 -20.29
C VAL A 209 -24.96 14.08 -18.77
N LEU A 210 -23.82 14.35 -18.13
CA LEU A 210 -23.67 14.32 -16.66
C LEU A 210 -24.39 15.53 -16.04
N SER A 211 -25.00 15.33 -14.87
CA SER A 211 -25.71 16.42 -14.18
C SER A 211 -24.78 17.20 -13.25
N GLY A 212 -25.04 18.49 -13.05
CA GLY A 212 -24.30 19.36 -12.12
C GLY A 212 -22.87 19.71 -12.59
N THR A 213 -22.65 19.67 -13.90
CA THR A 213 -21.35 19.92 -14.53
C THR A 213 -21.20 21.33 -15.09
N THR A 214 -22.27 22.10 -15.09
CA THR A 214 -22.32 23.51 -15.55
C THR A 214 -22.64 24.45 -14.39
N GLY A 215 -22.30 25.74 -14.56
CA GLY A 215 -22.48 26.77 -13.55
C GLY A 215 -21.34 26.80 -12.52
N GLU A 216 -21.62 27.51 -11.43
CA GLU A 216 -20.70 27.66 -10.33
C GLU A 216 -20.41 26.32 -9.65
N GLN A 217 -19.14 25.93 -9.58
CA GLN A 217 -18.65 24.81 -8.77
C GLN A 217 -18.04 25.42 -7.50
N LYS A 218 -18.79 25.38 -6.40
CA LYS A 218 -18.36 26.00 -5.15
C LYS A 218 -17.52 25.00 -4.34
N LEU A 219 -16.23 25.27 -4.20
CA LEU A 219 -15.23 24.42 -3.57
C LEU A 219 -14.90 24.89 -2.16
N LEU A 220 -14.68 23.96 -1.25
CA LEU A 220 -13.91 24.21 -0.03
C LEU A 220 -12.59 23.45 -0.12
N VAL A 221 -11.49 24.17 -0.15
CA VAL A 221 -10.14 23.59 -0.12
C VAL A 221 -9.67 23.53 1.33
N LEU A 222 -9.47 22.33 1.83
CA LEU A 222 -9.04 22.05 3.19
C LEU A 222 -7.53 21.77 3.19
N LEU A 223 -6.76 22.67 3.80
CA LEU A 223 -5.32 22.47 4.02
C LEU A 223 -5.12 21.59 5.23
N LEU A 224 -4.55 20.41 5.03
CA LEU A 224 -4.42 19.40 6.07
C LEU A 224 -2.97 19.23 6.50
N ASN A 225 -2.76 18.93 7.77
CA ASN A 225 -1.55 18.29 8.29
C ASN A 225 -1.92 17.30 9.39
N PHE A 226 -0.95 16.61 9.97
CA PHE A 226 -1.17 15.50 10.88
C PHE A 226 -0.60 15.80 12.27
N GLN A 227 -1.14 15.16 13.32
CA GLN A 227 -0.74 15.43 14.71
C GLN A 227 0.74 15.15 14.98
N ASP A 228 1.35 14.21 14.27
CA ASP A 228 2.79 13.89 14.35
C ASP A 228 3.69 14.91 13.63
N ASN A 229 3.11 15.77 12.76
CA ASN A 229 3.83 16.85 12.09
C ASN A 229 2.96 18.09 11.83
N PRO A 230 2.42 18.75 12.89
CA PRO A 230 1.44 19.83 12.76
C PRO A 230 1.99 21.12 12.17
N ASN A 231 3.30 21.28 12.12
CA ASN A 231 3.96 22.46 11.54
C ASN A 231 4.30 22.30 10.04
N LEU A 232 4.02 21.14 9.45
CA LEU A 232 4.27 20.91 8.03
C LEU A 232 3.20 21.63 7.21
N GLN A 233 3.53 22.78 6.66
CA GLN A 233 2.66 23.68 5.92
C GLN A 233 3.38 24.10 4.62
N PRO A 234 3.39 23.21 3.59
CA PRO A 234 4.20 23.44 2.38
C PRO A 234 3.71 24.61 1.52
N TRP A 235 2.46 25.04 1.69
CA TRP A 235 1.88 26.11 0.86
C TRP A 235 1.20 27.17 1.71
N SER A 236 1.23 28.41 1.27
CA SER A 236 0.41 29.47 1.82
C SER A 236 -1.03 29.39 1.26
N ILE A 237 -1.98 29.96 2.00
CA ILE A 237 -3.38 30.08 1.54
C ILE A 237 -3.44 30.82 0.20
N GLU A 238 -2.60 31.86 0.03
CA GLU A 238 -2.60 32.66 -1.19
C GLU A 238 -2.10 31.87 -2.41
N GLU A 239 -1.05 31.05 -2.26
CA GLU A 239 -0.58 30.15 -3.34
C GLU A 239 -1.67 29.16 -3.73
N VAL A 240 -2.38 28.63 -2.74
CA VAL A 240 -3.50 27.71 -3.01
C VAL A 240 -4.66 28.40 -3.72
N LYS A 241 -5.02 29.62 -3.30
CA LYS A 241 -6.05 30.41 -3.99
C LYS A 241 -5.67 30.74 -5.42
N GLN A 242 -4.42 31.16 -5.64
CA GLN A 242 -3.91 31.43 -6.99
C GLN A 242 -3.91 30.17 -7.87
N MET A 243 -3.59 29.02 -7.32
CA MET A 243 -3.66 27.78 -8.07
C MET A 243 -5.11 27.37 -8.35
N VAL A 244 -5.95 27.21 -7.31
CA VAL A 244 -7.29 26.64 -7.46
C VAL A 244 -8.27 27.59 -8.10
N PHE A 245 -8.39 28.82 -7.55
CA PHE A 245 -9.35 29.82 -8.03
C PHE A 245 -8.76 30.81 -9.06
N GLY A 246 -7.47 30.70 -9.37
CA GLY A 246 -6.83 31.29 -10.53
C GLY A 246 -6.64 30.25 -11.62
N ARG A 247 -5.46 29.61 -11.68
CA ARG A 247 -5.05 28.75 -12.82
C ARG A 247 -6.01 27.59 -13.12
N VAL A 248 -6.49 26.86 -12.11
CA VAL A 248 -7.44 25.75 -12.33
C VAL A 248 -8.81 26.31 -12.75
N ASN A 249 -9.25 27.40 -12.16
CA ASN A 249 -10.48 28.08 -12.56
C ASN A 249 -10.39 28.59 -14.01
N ASP A 250 -9.28 29.20 -14.39
CA ASP A 250 -9.06 29.68 -15.77
C ASP A 250 -9.12 28.54 -16.77
N TYR A 251 -8.56 27.36 -16.41
CA TYR A 251 -8.67 26.15 -17.19
C TYR A 251 -10.14 25.72 -17.38
N TYR A 252 -10.91 25.63 -16.28
CA TYR A 252 -12.31 25.22 -16.36
C TYR A 252 -13.19 26.23 -17.12
N LEU A 253 -12.93 27.52 -16.94
CA LEU A 253 -13.60 28.59 -17.72
C LEU A 253 -13.33 28.42 -19.20
N GLU A 254 -12.06 28.27 -19.61
CA GLU A 254 -11.67 28.12 -20.99
C GLU A 254 -12.20 26.79 -21.58
N ALA A 255 -11.93 25.66 -20.90
CA ALA A 255 -12.31 24.32 -21.39
C ALA A 255 -13.83 24.17 -21.52
N SER A 256 -14.62 24.87 -20.72
CA SER A 256 -16.09 24.83 -20.76
C SER A 256 -16.73 25.94 -21.59
N TYR A 257 -15.95 26.78 -22.24
CA TYR A 257 -16.47 27.97 -22.94
C TYR A 257 -17.27 28.90 -22.01
N GLY A 258 -16.78 29.10 -20.79
CA GLY A 258 -17.42 29.93 -19.78
C GLY A 258 -18.63 29.32 -19.10
N GLN A 259 -18.98 28.06 -19.39
CA GLN A 259 -20.18 27.41 -18.82
C GLN A 259 -19.94 26.87 -17.40
N THR A 260 -18.68 26.72 -16.97
CA THR A 260 -18.30 26.16 -15.65
C THR A 260 -17.15 26.96 -15.07
N TRP A 261 -17.27 27.38 -13.81
CA TRP A 261 -16.22 28.09 -13.09
C TRP A 261 -16.14 27.63 -11.62
N LEU A 262 -14.95 27.81 -11.05
CA LEU A 262 -14.66 27.45 -9.67
C LEU A 262 -14.71 28.70 -8.79
N SER A 263 -15.37 28.60 -7.66
CA SER A 263 -15.39 29.61 -6.60
C SER A 263 -15.28 28.94 -5.24
N GLY A 264 -15.10 29.70 -4.19
CA GLY A 264 -15.15 29.13 -2.84
C GLY A 264 -14.05 29.63 -1.90
N ASP A 265 -13.70 28.79 -0.95
CA ASP A 265 -12.85 29.14 0.17
C ASP A 265 -11.68 28.19 0.35
N VAL A 266 -10.61 28.68 0.98
CA VAL A 266 -9.46 27.89 1.44
C VAL A 266 -9.37 28.01 2.95
N SER A 267 -9.31 26.89 3.66
CA SER A 267 -9.16 26.89 5.12
C SER A 267 -7.74 27.33 5.56
N ASP A 268 -7.60 27.72 6.81
CA ASP A 268 -6.32 27.60 7.49
C ASP A 268 -5.90 26.11 7.54
N TYR A 269 -4.63 25.82 7.91
CA TYR A 269 -4.21 24.45 8.11
C TYR A 269 -4.97 23.78 9.27
N LEU A 270 -5.63 22.69 8.95
CA LEU A 270 -6.38 21.87 9.89
C LEU A 270 -5.50 20.66 10.29
N THR A 271 -5.10 20.61 11.54
CA THR A 271 -4.32 19.47 12.06
C THR A 271 -5.25 18.33 12.42
N LEU A 272 -5.14 17.22 11.68
CA LEU A 272 -5.93 16.03 11.94
C LEU A 272 -5.40 15.28 13.17
N PRO A 273 -6.27 14.74 14.04
CA PRO A 273 -5.90 14.02 15.27
C PRO A 273 -5.49 12.57 14.97
N ILE A 274 -4.78 12.34 13.90
CA ILE A 274 -4.20 11.07 13.45
C ILE A 274 -2.76 11.30 13.02
N ASP A 275 -1.95 10.25 13.14
CA ASP A 275 -0.58 10.27 12.63
C ASP A 275 -0.56 10.17 11.11
N THR A 276 0.55 10.55 10.50
CA THR A 276 0.77 10.45 9.06
C THR A 276 0.66 9.00 8.60
N ASN A 277 -0.51 8.65 8.06
CA ASN A 277 -0.83 7.34 7.50
C ASN A 277 -1.70 7.53 6.24
N CYS A 278 -2.16 6.43 5.62
CA CYS A 278 -3.05 6.48 4.47
C CYS A 278 -4.47 6.00 4.81
N ASP A 279 -4.98 6.37 5.96
CA ASP A 279 -6.36 6.14 6.35
C ASP A 279 -7.29 7.19 5.72
N TYR A 280 -7.73 6.90 4.51
CA TYR A 280 -8.63 7.71 3.73
C TYR A 280 -9.92 8.12 4.48
N PHE A 281 -10.59 7.16 5.17
CA PHE A 281 -11.82 7.47 5.90
C PHE A 281 -11.57 8.31 7.15
N GLY A 282 -10.51 8.04 7.87
CA GLY A 282 -10.10 8.86 8.99
C GLY A 282 -9.78 10.28 8.55
N MET A 283 -9.01 10.44 7.47
CA MET A 283 -8.71 11.76 6.91
C MET A 283 -9.98 12.51 6.52
N ASP A 284 -10.90 11.88 5.80
CA ASP A 284 -12.16 12.51 5.36
C ASP A 284 -13.02 12.95 6.56
N SER A 285 -13.27 12.03 7.50
CA SER A 285 -14.10 12.29 8.66
C SER A 285 -13.54 13.39 9.57
N TYR A 286 -12.25 13.31 9.90
CA TYR A 286 -11.60 14.30 10.76
C TYR A 286 -11.45 15.67 10.06
N ALA A 287 -11.17 15.69 8.76
CA ALA A 287 -11.08 16.93 8.01
C ALA A 287 -12.42 17.66 7.93
N GLN A 288 -13.51 16.95 7.65
CA GLN A 288 -14.86 17.54 7.66
C GLN A 288 -15.27 18.03 9.05
N GLN A 289 -14.91 17.30 10.12
CA GLN A 289 -15.18 17.76 11.48
C GLN A 289 -14.36 19.01 11.80
N ALA A 290 -13.05 19.01 11.50
CA ALA A 290 -12.18 20.17 11.73
C ALA A 290 -12.63 21.39 10.93
N ALA A 291 -13.13 21.21 9.71
CA ALA A 291 -13.71 22.29 8.91
C ALA A 291 -14.94 22.89 9.57
N LYS A 292 -15.84 22.06 10.10
CA LYS A 292 -17.02 22.52 10.86
C LYS A 292 -16.60 23.28 12.13
N ASP A 293 -15.62 22.76 12.86
CA ASP A 293 -15.08 23.42 14.07
C ASP A 293 -14.42 24.77 13.73
N ALA A 294 -13.82 24.88 12.54
CA ALA A 294 -13.29 26.13 12.00
C ALA A 294 -14.37 27.09 11.46
N GLY A 295 -15.66 26.71 11.51
CA GLY A 295 -16.81 27.56 11.16
C GLY A 295 -17.30 27.43 9.73
N PHE A 296 -16.83 26.43 8.95
CA PHE A 296 -17.31 26.21 7.60
C PHE A 296 -18.63 25.41 7.61
N ASP A 297 -19.65 25.92 6.91
CA ASP A 297 -20.86 25.16 6.62
C ASP A 297 -20.66 24.34 5.33
N LEU A 298 -20.37 23.05 5.49
CA LEU A 298 -20.07 22.16 4.36
C LEU A 298 -21.24 22.02 3.37
N SER A 299 -22.48 22.32 3.78
CA SER A 299 -23.62 22.26 2.88
C SER A 299 -23.62 23.34 1.80
N GLN A 300 -22.80 24.37 1.98
CA GLN A 300 -22.64 25.48 1.00
C GLN A 300 -21.69 25.13 -0.15
N TYR A 301 -20.98 23.98 -0.07
CA TYR A 301 -19.98 23.58 -1.04
C TYR A 301 -20.43 22.34 -1.80
N SER A 302 -20.30 22.39 -3.12
CA SER A 302 -20.58 21.24 -3.98
C SER A 302 -19.40 20.26 -4.04
N ARG A 303 -18.19 20.71 -3.66
CA ARG A 303 -16.96 19.92 -3.74
C ARG A 303 -16.04 20.24 -2.58
N LEU A 304 -15.36 19.20 -2.07
CA LEU A 304 -14.34 19.32 -1.03
C LEU A 304 -13.00 18.87 -1.63
N VAL A 305 -11.98 19.69 -1.50
CA VAL A 305 -10.62 19.37 -1.93
C VAL A 305 -9.72 19.30 -0.71
N TYR A 306 -9.18 18.13 -0.43
CA TYR A 306 -8.25 17.88 0.67
C TYR A 306 -6.83 17.99 0.15
N LEU A 307 -6.12 19.02 0.55
CA LEU A 307 -4.74 19.25 0.14
C LEU A 307 -3.81 18.92 1.31
N LEU A 308 -3.04 17.86 1.17
CA LEU A 308 -2.14 17.35 2.21
C LEU A 308 -0.68 17.44 1.77
N PRO A 309 0.25 17.65 2.72
CA PRO A 309 1.67 17.53 2.44
C PRO A 309 2.00 16.17 1.89
N LYS A 310 3.09 16.01 1.13
CA LYS A 310 3.47 14.71 0.56
C LYS A 310 3.53 13.63 1.64
N ASN A 311 2.61 12.69 1.53
CA ASN A 311 2.50 11.52 2.40
C ASN A 311 2.96 10.28 1.64
N SER A 312 4.15 9.79 1.96
CA SER A 312 4.75 8.61 1.32
C SER A 312 4.11 7.28 1.76
N SER A 313 3.27 7.30 2.79
CA SER A 313 2.49 6.11 3.19
C SER A 313 1.36 5.82 2.20
N CYS A 314 0.94 6.82 1.42
CA CYS A 314 -0.06 6.66 0.39
C CYS A 314 0.59 6.25 -0.94
N SER A 315 0.03 5.22 -1.58
CA SER A 315 0.46 4.74 -2.90
C SER A 315 -0.04 5.61 -4.06
N TRP A 316 -0.80 6.67 -3.77
CA TRP A 316 -1.43 7.56 -4.73
C TRP A 316 -0.89 8.99 -4.64
N ARG A 317 -0.99 9.74 -5.75
CA ARG A 317 -0.70 11.18 -5.84
C ARG A 317 -1.96 12.03 -5.72
N GLY A 318 -3.08 11.52 -6.21
CA GLY A 318 -4.40 12.09 -6.13
C GLY A 318 -5.45 10.99 -6.07
N GLN A 319 -6.63 11.33 -5.60
CA GLN A 319 -7.82 10.50 -5.74
C GLN A 319 -9.07 11.36 -5.72
N GLY A 320 -10.06 10.97 -6.52
CA GLY A 320 -11.30 11.68 -6.67
C GLY A 320 -12.52 10.76 -6.65
N THR A 321 -13.61 11.23 -6.04
CA THR A 321 -14.91 10.57 -6.20
C THR A 321 -15.41 10.78 -7.63
N VAL A 322 -15.97 9.73 -8.24
CA VAL A 322 -16.62 9.82 -9.55
C VAL A 322 -18.01 10.42 -9.37
N GLY A 323 -18.13 11.72 -9.62
CA GLY A 323 -19.35 12.48 -9.34
C GLY A 323 -19.63 12.60 -7.85
N GLY A 324 -20.91 12.82 -7.51
CA GLY A 324 -21.40 13.02 -6.15
C GLY A 324 -21.60 14.50 -5.78
N SER A 325 -22.35 14.76 -4.69
CA SER A 325 -22.54 16.09 -4.13
C SER A 325 -22.68 15.99 -2.59
N PRO A 326 -21.72 16.57 -1.81
CA PRO A 326 -20.45 17.06 -2.30
C PRO A 326 -19.57 15.95 -2.85
N SER A 327 -18.85 16.21 -3.94
CA SER A 327 -17.79 15.35 -4.40
C SER A 327 -16.49 15.67 -3.64
N ARG A 328 -15.52 14.76 -3.66
CA ARG A 328 -14.27 14.89 -2.89
C ARG A 328 -13.06 14.59 -3.75
N ALA A 329 -12.00 15.35 -3.54
CA ALA A 329 -10.71 15.13 -4.14
C ALA A 329 -9.60 15.22 -3.08
N TRP A 330 -8.66 14.29 -3.07
CA TRP A 330 -7.51 14.27 -2.17
C TRP A 330 -6.24 14.45 -2.99
N ILE A 331 -5.44 15.45 -2.66
CA ILE A 331 -4.21 15.82 -3.39
C ILE A 331 -3.02 15.59 -2.47
N ASN A 332 -2.14 14.66 -2.83
CA ASN A 332 -1.01 14.24 -2.01
C ASN A 332 0.30 14.93 -2.42
N GLY A 333 0.54 16.12 -1.90
CA GLY A 333 1.81 16.83 -2.03
C GLY A 333 2.02 17.53 -3.36
N GLU A 334 0.96 17.72 -4.17
CA GLU A 334 1.05 18.31 -5.50
C GLU A 334 0.09 19.51 -5.64
N LEU A 335 0.60 20.74 -5.64
CA LEU A 335 -0.18 21.95 -5.90
C LEU A 335 0.03 22.37 -7.36
N ASN A 336 -0.65 21.74 -8.30
CA ASN A 336 -0.55 22.05 -9.72
C ASN A 336 -1.89 21.81 -10.45
N LEU A 337 -2.01 22.40 -11.65
CA LEU A 337 -3.22 22.29 -12.47
C LEU A 337 -3.51 20.84 -12.86
N MET A 338 -2.46 20.11 -13.30
CA MET A 338 -2.61 18.74 -13.80
C MET A 338 -3.32 17.85 -12.77
N THR A 339 -2.82 17.80 -11.53
CA THR A 339 -3.38 16.94 -10.50
C THR A 339 -4.75 17.44 -10.01
N ILE A 340 -4.88 18.74 -9.68
CA ILE A 340 -6.13 19.28 -9.15
C ILE A 340 -7.23 19.26 -10.20
N GLY A 341 -6.92 19.68 -11.42
CA GLY A 341 -7.87 19.70 -12.55
C GLY A 341 -8.34 18.29 -12.93
N HIS A 342 -7.44 17.31 -12.90
CA HIS A 342 -7.75 15.90 -13.14
C HIS A 342 -8.72 15.37 -12.10
N GLU A 343 -8.43 15.51 -10.80
CA GLU A 343 -9.30 15.02 -9.72
C GLU A 343 -10.68 15.71 -9.72
N LEU A 344 -10.71 16.99 -10.06
CA LEU A 344 -11.99 17.70 -10.26
C LEU A 344 -12.73 17.20 -11.51
N GLY A 345 -12.06 16.70 -12.53
CA GLY A 345 -12.66 16.00 -13.66
C GLY A 345 -13.38 14.73 -13.21
N HIS A 346 -12.79 13.93 -12.33
CA HIS A 346 -13.49 12.81 -11.69
C HIS A 346 -14.67 13.29 -10.86
N ASN A 347 -14.53 14.37 -10.14
CA ASN A 347 -15.61 14.96 -9.37
C ASN A 347 -16.79 15.44 -10.25
N LEU A 348 -16.54 15.77 -11.50
CA LEU A 348 -17.60 16.03 -12.51
C LEU A 348 -18.19 14.74 -13.09
N GLY A 349 -17.62 13.57 -12.80
CA GLY A 349 -18.08 12.25 -13.26
C GLY A 349 -17.33 11.71 -14.45
N LEU A 350 -16.22 12.32 -14.87
CA LEU A 350 -15.38 11.82 -15.95
C LEU A 350 -14.49 10.66 -15.48
N LYS A 351 -14.10 9.84 -16.43
CA LYS A 351 -13.11 8.79 -16.32
C LYS A 351 -11.85 9.17 -17.12
N HIS A 352 -10.83 8.31 -17.12
CA HIS A 352 -9.56 8.61 -17.77
C HIS A 352 -9.69 8.74 -19.28
N ALA A 353 -8.85 9.61 -19.85
CA ALA A 353 -8.57 9.68 -21.27
C ALA A 353 -7.38 8.78 -21.59
N LYS A 354 -7.64 7.71 -22.34
CA LYS A 354 -6.69 6.66 -22.69
C LYS A 354 -6.16 6.87 -24.11
N GLU A 355 -5.04 6.23 -24.42
CA GLU A 355 -4.60 5.91 -25.75
C GLU A 355 -5.08 4.50 -26.10
N LEU A 356 -5.52 4.27 -27.31
CA LEU A 356 -5.71 2.93 -27.85
C LEU A 356 -4.53 2.59 -28.76
N ASN A 357 -3.52 1.92 -28.21
CA ASN A 357 -2.32 1.54 -28.93
C ASN A 357 -2.54 0.26 -29.73
N CYS A 358 -2.52 0.40 -31.04
CA CYS A 358 -2.75 -0.69 -32.00
C CYS A 358 -1.46 -1.13 -32.72
N GLY A 359 -0.29 -0.76 -32.20
CA GLY A 359 1.00 -1.04 -32.83
C GLY A 359 1.17 -0.26 -34.12
N SER A 360 1.31 -0.94 -35.26
CA SER A 360 1.46 -0.30 -36.58
C SER A 360 0.15 -0.14 -37.36
N GLY A 361 -1.00 -0.46 -36.74
CA GLY A 361 -2.33 -0.33 -37.35
C GLY A 361 -3.15 0.76 -36.66
N TYR A 362 -4.21 1.20 -37.33
CA TYR A 362 -5.12 2.21 -36.75
C TYR A 362 -6.07 1.62 -35.73
N LEU A 363 -6.62 0.44 -36.00
CA LEU A 363 -7.54 -0.30 -35.12
C LEU A 363 -7.44 -1.79 -35.45
N SER A 364 -7.39 -2.64 -34.43
CA SER A 364 -7.34 -4.10 -34.56
C SER A 364 -7.70 -4.76 -33.22
N ASP A 365 -7.97 -6.05 -33.26
CA ASP A 365 -8.24 -6.85 -32.03
C ASP A 365 -7.04 -6.95 -31.08
N SER A 366 -5.85 -6.61 -31.52
CA SER A 366 -4.63 -6.61 -30.72
C SER A 366 -4.33 -5.26 -30.07
N CYS A 367 -5.22 -4.28 -30.19
CA CYS A 367 -5.03 -2.98 -29.55
C CYS A 367 -5.04 -3.09 -28.03
N VAL A 368 -4.19 -2.31 -27.39
CA VAL A 368 -4.09 -2.24 -25.92
C VAL A 368 -4.44 -0.82 -25.47
N ALA A 369 -5.44 -0.71 -24.60
CA ALA A 369 -5.77 0.57 -23.99
C ALA A 369 -4.72 0.94 -22.94
N ILE A 370 -4.04 2.06 -23.14
CA ILE A 370 -3.04 2.60 -22.22
C ILE A 370 -3.71 3.62 -21.32
N THR A 371 -3.84 3.31 -20.05
CA THR A 371 -4.38 4.24 -19.04
C THR A 371 -3.55 5.52 -19.02
N TYR A 372 -4.19 6.69 -19.01
CA TYR A 372 -3.57 8.02 -19.15
C TYR A 372 -2.78 8.22 -20.45
N GLY A 373 -2.94 7.36 -21.45
CA GLY A 373 -2.17 7.42 -22.69
C GLY A 373 -2.49 8.65 -23.54
N ASP A 374 -3.70 9.23 -23.41
CA ASP A 374 -4.03 10.50 -24.06
C ASP A 374 -3.21 11.64 -23.45
N THR A 375 -2.16 12.03 -24.16
CA THR A 375 -1.25 13.13 -23.75
C THR A 375 -1.77 14.51 -24.14
N LEU A 376 -3.00 14.61 -24.62
CA LEU A 376 -3.64 15.84 -25.07
C LEU A 376 -4.82 16.27 -24.16
N ASP A 377 -5.24 15.40 -23.23
CA ASP A 377 -6.38 15.60 -22.34
C ASP A 377 -5.92 15.61 -20.86
N ILE A 378 -6.53 16.44 -20.02
CA ILE A 378 -6.20 16.50 -18.60
C ILE A 378 -6.59 15.23 -17.84
N MET A 379 -7.61 14.47 -18.33
CA MET A 379 -7.91 13.13 -17.80
C MET A 379 -6.93 12.06 -18.27
N GLY A 380 -5.96 12.43 -19.10
CA GLY A 380 -4.77 11.68 -19.48
C GLY A 380 -3.52 12.22 -18.79
N LYS A 381 -2.54 12.70 -19.54
CA LYS A 381 -1.22 13.16 -19.00
C LYS A 381 -0.83 14.59 -19.45
N SER A 382 -1.77 15.49 -19.66
CA SER A 382 -1.45 16.88 -20.03
C SER A 382 -2.29 17.91 -19.28
N GLU A 383 -1.99 19.20 -19.44
CA GLU A 383 -2.87 20.28 -19.02
C GLU A 383 -3.80 20.71 -20.16
N GLY A 384 -3.93 19.91 -21.23
CA GLY A 384 -4.77 20.18 -22.39
C GLY A 384 -6.26 20.05 -22.10
N HIS A 385 -7.08 20.57 -23.00
CA HIS A 385 -8.53 20.51 -22.89
C HIS A 385 -9.05 19.09 -22.82
N PHE A 386 -10.16 18.87 -22.12
CA PHE A 386 -10.95 17.64 -22.22
C PHE A 386 -11.29 17.36 -23.69
N ASN A 387 -11.18 16.13 -24.15
CA ASN A 387 -11.55 15.74 -25.49
C ASN A 387 -13.07 15.84 -25.74
N LEU A 388 -13.49 15.69 -27.01
CA LEU A 388 -14.88 15.87 -27.42
C LEU A 388 -15.86 14.97 -26.68
N LEU A 389 -15.53 13.69 -26.48
CA LEU A 389 -16.37 12.78 -25.73
C LEU A 389 -16.57 13.27 -24.29
N ASN A 390 -15.50 13.71 -23.63
CA ASN A 390 -15.56 14.23 -22.27
C ASN A 390 -16.36 15.53 -22.19
N LYS A 391 -16.15 16.50 -23.11
CA LYS A 391 -16.94 17.74 -23.11
C LYS A 391 -18.41 17.50 -23.46
N ALA A 392 -18.70 16.52 -24.34
CA ALA A 392 -20.08 16.12 -24.66
C ALA A 392 -20.77 15.55 -23.42
N ARG A 393 -20.09 14.69 -22.66
CA ARG A 393 -20.59 14.12 -21.40
C ARG A 393 -20.80 15.18 -20.32
N LEU A 394 -19.93 16.18 -20.26
CA LEU A 394 -20.10 17.33 -19.37
C LEU A 394 -21.22 18.28 -19.80
N GLY A 395 -21.82 18.11 -20.99
CA GLY A 395 -22.81 19.00 -21.57
C GLY A 395 -22.22 20.35 -22.00
N TRP A 396 -20.91 20.49 -22.05
CA TRP A 396 -20.24 21.71 -22.48
C TRP A 396 -20.28 21.88 -24.00
N LEU A 397 -20.36 20.77 -24.73
CA LEU A 397 -20.66 20.72 -26.15
C LEU A 397 -21.85 19.77 -26.37
N THR A 398 -22.85 20.23 -27.16
CA THR A 398 -24.06 19.43 -27.39
C THR A 398 -24.51 19.52 -28.84
N GLU A 399 -25.23 18.46 -29.31
CA GLU A 399 -25.85 18.44 -30.63
C GLU A 399 -27.00 19.45 -30.70
N GLU A 400 -27.75 19.63 -29.62
CA GLU A 400 -28.89 20.58 -29.53
C GLU A 400 -28.49 22.02 -29.78
N ARG A 401 -27.29 22.43 -29.37
CA ARG A 401 -26.72 23.76 -29.63
C ARG A 401 -26.00 23.84 -30.96
N GLY A 402 -25.83 22.74 -31.67
CA GLY A 402 -25.04 22.68 -32.91
C GLY A 402 -23.52 22.69 -32.67
N ASP A 403 -23.09 22.50 -31.42
CA ASP A 403 -21.66 22.39 -31.08
C ASP A 403 -21.06 21.10 -31.64
N ILE A 404 -21.87 20.05 -31.71
CA ILE A 404 -21.53 18.73 -32.23
C ILE A 404 -22.48 18.43 -33.40
N VAL A 405 -21.97 17.86 -34.47
CA VAL A 405 -22.74 17.34 -35.57
C VAL A 405 -22.57 15.84 -35.65
N SER A 406 -23.64 15.10 -35.90
CA SER A 406 -23.62 13.67 -36.12
C SER A 406 -23.64 13.38 -37.61
N ALA A 407 -22.67 12.61 -38.12
CA ALA A 407 -22.63 12.08 -39.47
C ALA A 407 -23.27 10.69 -39.47
N ASP A 408 -24.54 10.59 -39.82
CA ASP A 408 -25.26 9.34 -40.04
C ASP A 408 -25.27 8.93 -41.52
N GLU A 409 -24.98 9.88 -42.40
CA GLU A 409 -24.96 9.73 -43.85
C GLU A 409 -23.66 10.32 -44.41
N ALA A 410 -23.29 9.89 -45.62
CA ALA A 410 -22.14 10.41 -46.36
C ALA A 410 -22.24 11.92 -46.62
N GLY A 411 -21.15 12.66 -46.42
CA GLY A 411 -21.12 14.11 -46.64
C GLY A 411 -19.85 14.77 -46.13
N SER A 412 -19.68 16.04 -46.49
CA SER A 412 -18.61 16.92 -45.97
C SER A 412 -19.09 17.72 -44.76
N PHE A 413 -18.32 17.71 -43.68
CA PHE A 413 -18.61 18.36 -42.40
C PHE A 413 -17.47 19.35 -42.09
N GLN A 414 -17.85 20.49 -41.52
CA GLN A 414 -16.90 21.54 -41.13
C GLN A 414 -16.78 21.62 -39.61
N LEU A 415 -15.54 21.64 -39.11
CA LEU A 415 -15.20 21.79 -37.71
C LEU A 415 -14.53 23.15 -37.50
N ALA A 416 -15.03 23.94 -36.54
CA ALA A 416 -14.33 25.10 -36.03
C ALA A 416 -13.15 24.67 -35.17
N PRO A 417 -12.13 25.55 -34.92
CA PRO A 417 -11.09 25.27 -33.94
C PRO A 417 -11.71 24.99 -32.58
N TYR A 418 -11.29 23.90 -31.97
CA TYR A 418 -11.90 23.31 -30.78
C TYR A 418 -11.90 24.24 -29.55
N GLU A 419 -10.85 25.05 -29.40
CA GLU A 419 -10.64 25.96 -28.28
C GLU A 419 -11.41 27.28 -28.45
N SER A 420 -11.94 27.54 -29.66
CA SER A 420 -12.61 28.80 -29.94
C SER A 420 -14.02 28.84 -29.36
N ASP A 421 -14.41 30.00 -28.82
CA ASP A 421 -15.80 30.34 -28.45
C ASP A 421 -16.59 30.97 -29.61
N ALA A 422 -16.02 30.95 -30.83
CA ALA A 422 -16.58 31.60 -31.98
C ALA A 422 -18.01 31.09 -32.28
N GLN A 423 -18.95 32.02 -32.32
CA GLN A 423 -20.32 31.80 -32.69
C GLN A 423 -20.38 31.28 -34.14
N GLY A 424 -20.77 30.01 -34.36
CA GLY A 424 -21.22 29.61 -35.67
C GLY A 424 -20.52 28.45 -36.37
N GLY A 425 -19.95 27.48 -35.62
CA GLY A 425 -19.40 26.23 -36.23
C GLY A 425 -19.41 25.08 -35.24
N ALA A 426 -19.65 23.85 -35.73
CA ALA A 426 -19.49 22.67 -34.92
C ALA A 426 -18.01 22.51 -34.48
N ARG A 427 -17.78 22.23 -33.21
CA ARG A 427 -16.45 21.98 -32.65
C ARG A 427 -16.14 20.48 -32.62
N GLY A 428 -17.15 19.64 -32.84
CA GLY A 428 -17.04 18.22 -32.87
C GLY A 428 -17.91 17.55 -33.93
N LEU A 429 -17.39 16.44 -34.45
CA LEU A 429 -18.11 15.56 -35.35
C LEU A 429 -18.21 14.17 -34.78
N LYS A 430 -19.42 13.62 -34.70
CA LYS A 430 -19.65 12.22 -34.37
C LYS A 430 -19.86 11.45 -35.65
N VAL A 431 -19.05 10.44 -35.93
CA VAL A 431 -19.18 9.56 -37.09
C VAL A 431 -19.65 8.20 -36.59
N ARG A 432 -20.78 7.73 -37.13
CA ARG A 432 -21.37 6.50 -36.64
C ARG A 432 -20.51 5.29 -37.01
N ARG A 433 -20.10 4.53 -36.00
CA ARG A 433 -19.26 3.34 -36.15
C ARG A 433 -20.06 2.03 -36.20
N GLY A 434 -21.23 1.99 -35.52
CA GLY A 434 -21.96 0.74 -35.40
C GLY A 434 -23.04 0.84 -34.33
N THR A 435 -23.35 -0.32 -33.78
CA THR A 435 -24.29 -0.48 -32.69
C THR A 435 -23.69 -1.50 -31.71
N ASP A 436 -23.67 -1.19 -30.43
CA ASP A 436 -23.22 -2.12 -29.39
C ASP A 436 -24.16 -3.33 -29.34
N SER A 437 -23.63 -4.55 -29.43
CA SER A 437 -24.39 -5.77 -29.56
C SER A 437 -25.21 -6.12 -28.30
N LEU A 438 -24.86 -5.55 -27.14
CA LEU A 438 -25.50 -5.84 -25.86
C LEU A 438 -26.52 -4.78 -25.46
N SER A 439 -26.14 -3.52 -25.58
CA SER A 439 -26.99 -2.40 -25.17
C SER A 439 -27.94 -1.95 -26.29
N GLY A 440 -27.62 -2.27 -27.57
CA GLY A 440 -28.31 -1.71 -28.73
C GLY A 440 -28.02 -0.25 -28.99
N GLU A 441 -27.09 0.36 -28.25
CA GLU A 441 -26.75 1.77 -28.38
C GLU A 441 -25.78 2.02 -29.54
N PRO A 442 -25.86 3.20 -30.21
CA PRO A 442 -24.96 3.54 -31.30
C PRO A 442 -23.53 3.78 -30.80
N LEU A 443 -22.57 3.21 -31.52
CA LEU A 443 -21.14 3.45 -31.32
C LEU A 443 -20.66 4.56 -32.26
N TRP A 444 -19.71 5.39 -31.80
CA TRP A 444 -19.28 6.58 -32.50
C TRP A 444 -17.77 6.75 -32.46
N TYR A 445 -17.21 7.31 -33.54
CA TYR A 445 -15.98 8.06 -33.54
C TYR A 445 -16.31 9.52 -33.18
N TYR A 446 -15.47 10.14 -32.36
CA TYR A 446 -15.54 11.54 -31.95
C TYR A 446 -14.33 12.26 -32.54
N LEU A 447 -14.59 13.19 -33.49
CA LEU A 447 -13.58 13.93 -34.22
C LEU A 447 -13.58 15.39 -33.77
N GLU A 448 -12.40 15.91 -33.44
CA GLU A 448 -12.18 17.30 -33.02
C GLU A 448 -10.96 17.90 -33.75
N TYR A 449 -11.01 19.19 -34.01
CA TYR A 449 -9.90 19.92 -34.63
C TYR A 449 -9.26 20.84 -33.60
N ARG A 450 -8.09 20.50 -33.07
CA ARG A 450 -7.41 21.24 -32.00
C ARG A 450 -6.33 22.17 -32.54
N GLN A 451 -6.21 23.33 -31.95
CA GLN A 451 -5.25 24.36 -32.29
C GLN A 451 -4.43 24.75 -31.04
N PRO A 452 -3.19 25.30 -31.19
CA PRO A 452 -2.34 25.64 -30.07
C PRO A 452 -2.79 26.96 -29.42
N LEU A 453 -4.02 27.00 -28.89
CA LEU A 453 -4.64 28.16 -28.23
C LEU A 453 -4.87 27.86 -26.76
N GLY A 454 -4.81 28.90 -25.91
CA GLY A 454 -5.09 28.78 -24.49
C GLY A 454 -4.29 27.67 -23.79
N PHE A 455 -4.98 26.78 -23.11
CA PHE A 455 -4.35 25.63 -22.43
C PHE A 455 -3.82 24.56 -23.40
N ASP A 456 -4.21 24.59 -24.67
CA ASP A 456 -3.67 23.74 -25.73
C ASP A 456 -2.42 24.34 -26.42
N ALA A 457 -1.91 25.47 -25.94
CA ALA A 457 -0.74 26.17 -26.51
C ALA A 457 0.52 25.29 -26.57
N PHE A 458 0.63 24.23 -25.74
CA PHE A 458 1.73 23.27 -25.76
C PHE A 458 1.79 22.42 -27.03
N MET A 459 0.71 22.42 -27.84
CA MET A 459 0.65 21.75 -29.15
C MET A 459 1.31 22.56 -30.26
N ALA A 460 1.81 23.77 -29.97
CA ALA A 460 2.42 24.62 -30.99
C ALA A 460 3.56 23.92 -31.72
N GLY A 461 3.40 23.81 -33.04
CA GLY A 461 4.40 23.16 -33.93
C GLY A 461 4.29 21.63 -33.98
N LYS A 462 3.37 21.01 -33.30
CA LYS A 462 3.09 19.57 -33.37
C LYS A 462 2.13 19.26 -34.53
N ALA A 463 2.26 18.06 -35.10
CA ALA A 463 1.43 17.65 -36.24
C ALA A 463 -0.03 17.42 -35.86
N VAL A 464 -0.34 17.19 -34.58
CA VAL A 464 -1.74 17.08 -34.08
C VAL A 464 -2.61 18.28 -34.44
N THR A 465 -2.02 19.46 -34.70
CA THR A 465 -2.72 20.67 -35.11
C THR A 465 -2.96 20.78 -36.64
N GLN A 466 -2.54 19.78 -37.41
CA GLN A 466 -2.60 19.79 -38.88
C GLN A 466 -3.68 18.85 -39.46
N GLY A 467 -4.58 18.36 -38.60
CA GLY A 467 -5.65 17.43 -38.95
C GLY A 467 -6.63 17.25 -37.82
N VAL A 468 -7.51 16.29 -37.91
CA VAL A 468 -8.50 16.01 -36.88
C VAL A 468 -8.03 14.90 -35.97
N LEU A 469 -8.22 15.06 -34.67
CA LEU A 469 -8.04 14.00 -33.68
C LEU A 469 -9.25 13.09 -33.65
N VAL A 470 -9.04 11.83 -33.42
CA VAL A 470 -10.07 10.80 -33.44
C VAL A 470 -10.09 10.04 -32.12
N HIS A 471 -11.19 10.17 -31.39
CA HIS A 471 -11.45 9.42 -30.18
C HIS A 471 -12.59 8.44 -30.40
N LEU A 472 -12.59 7.37 -29.62
CA LEU A 472 -13.75 6.50 -29.45
C LEU A 472 -14.03 6.27 -27.96
N ASN A 473 -15.22 5.84 -27.62
CA ASN A 473 -15.50 5.37 -26.26
C ASN A 473 -14.90 3.98 -26.04
N SER A 474 -14.39 3.74 -24.82
CA SER A 474 -13.85 2.43 -24.46
C SER A 474 -14.92 1.35 -24.53
N SER A 475 -14.55 0.19 -25.07
CA SER A 475 -15.36 -1.04 -25.08
C SER A 475 -14.97 -2.03 -23.95
N ASP A 476 -13.95 -1.68 -23.16
CA ASP A 476 -13.47 -2.49 -22.03
C ASP A 476 -14.30 -2.25 -20.75
N GLN A 477 -13.84 -2.77 -19.62
CA GLN A 477 -14.51 -2.62 -18.31
C GLN A 477 -14.69 -1.16 -17.84
N ASP A 478 -14.05 -0.21 -18.53
CA ASP A 478 -14.14 1.22 -18.26
C ASP A 478 -14.85 1.94 -19.43
N ILE A 479 -16.04 1.47 -19.80
CA ILE A 479 -16.83 1.86 -20.98
C ILE A 479 -17.03 3.37 -21.12
N GLU A 480 -16.97 4.13 -20.04
CA GLU A 480 -17.16 5.58 -20.06
C GLU A 480 -15.85 6.35 -20.27
N SER A 481 -14.71 5.72 -20.43
CA SER A 481 -13.45 6.39 -20.75
C SER A 481 -13.33 6.65 -22.27
N SER A 482 -12.62 7.71 -22.63
CA SER A 482 -12.25 7.99 -24.01
C SER A 482 -10.97 7.26 -24.40
N GLN A 483 -10.82 6.97 -25.68
CA GLN A 483 -9.62 6.36 -26.24
C GLN A 483 -9.19 7.15 -27.47
N LEU A 484 -8.03 7.80 -27.40
CA LEU A 484 -7.41 8.47 -28.55
C LEU A 484 -6.79 7.44 -29.50
N LEU A 485 -7.12 7.53 -30.77
CA LEU A 485 -6.49 6.75 -31.83
C LEU A 485 -5.30 7.51 -32.40
N ASP A 486 -4.19 6.82 -32.56
CA ASP A 486 -3.07 7.32 -33.36
C ASP A 486 -3.38 7.16 -34.84
N MET A 487 -3.58 8.28 -35.58
CA MET A 487 -3.82 8.30 -37.01
C MET A 487 -2.52 8.30 -37.81
N THR A 488 -1.37 8.14 -37.18
CA THR A 488 -0.04 8.01 -37.76
C THR A 488 0.79 6.86 -37.18
N PRO A 489 0.21 5.67 -36.98
CA PRO A 489 0.79 4.59 -36.15
C PRO A 489 2.11 4.02 -36.71
N GLN A 490 2.59 4.51 -37.83
CA GLN A 490 3.86 4.13 -38.46
C GLN A 490 5.01 5.09 -38.05
N SER A 491 4.72 6.21 -37.39
CA SER A 491 5.68 7.27 -37.13
C SER A 491 6.59 6.95 -35.95
N SER A 492 6.03 6.71 -34.75
CA SER A 492 6.73 6.34 -33.55
C SER A 492 5.77 5.61 -32.60
N LEU A 493 6.29 4.66 -31.82
CA LEU A 493 5.52 4.05 -30.74
C LEU A 493 5.41 5.03 -29.58
N PHE A 494 4.19 5.21 -29.05
CA PHE A 494 3.88 6.10 -27.90
C PHE A 494 4.12 7.59 -28.17
N ASP A 495 4.13 8.01 -29.43
CA ASP A 495 4.23 9.41 -29.86
C ASP A 495 2.88 9.88 -30.39
N LEU A 496 2.10 10.58 -29.55
CA LEU A 496 0.80 11.16 -29.93
C LEU A 496 0.91 12.63 -30.39
N ASP A 497 2.11 13.17 -30.54
CA ASP A 497 2.33 14.52 -31.07
C ASP A 497 1.92 14.68 -32.52
N ASP A 498 1.69 13.57 -33.23
CA ASP A 498 1.24 13.52 -34.61
C ASP A 498 0.00 12.62 -34.84
N ALA A 499 -0.72 12.29 -33.75
CA ALA A 499 -1.88 11.40 -33.76
C ALA A 499 -3.07 11.88 -34.61
N ALA A 500 -3.02 13.08 -35.22
CA ALA A 500 -4.10 13.60 -36.05
C ALA A 500 -4.18 12.91 -37.41
N LEU A 501 -5.38 12.71 -37.90
CA LEU A 501 -5.65 12.41 -39.33
C LEU A 501 -5.40 13.68 -40.13
N VAL A 502 -4.20 13.82 -40.68
CA VAL A 502 -3.77 15.03 -41.38
C VAL A 502 -4.45 15.20 -42.73
N VAL A 503 -4.42 16.42 -43.25
CA VAL A 503 -5.05 16.78 -44.52
C VAL A 503 -4.65 15.84 -45.65
N GLY A 504 -5.66 15.37 -46.38
CA GLY A 504 -5.51 14.44 -47.51
C GLY A 504 -5.41 12.97 -47.15
N ASN A 505 -5.31 12.65 -45.84
CA ASN A 505 -5.33 11.27 -45.34
C ASN A 505 -6.75 10.81 -45.05
N SER A 506 -7.00 9.53 -45.30
CA SER A 506 -8.27 8.86 -45.05
C SER A 506 -8.07 7.72 -44.02
N TYR A 507 -8.99 7.57 -43.15
CA TYR A 507 -9.15 6.40 -42.30
C TYR A 507 -10.35 5.59 -42.77
N THR A 508 -10.21 4.28 -42.87
CA THR A 508 -11.31 3.37 -43.25
C THR A 508 -11.42 2.27 -42.19
N ASP A 509 -12.59 2.21 -41.55
CA ASP A 509 -13.03 1.09 -40.74
C ASP A 509 -13.90 0.20 -41.63
N SER A 510 -13.31 -0.87 -42.16
CA SER A 510 -14.01 -1.81 -43.06
C SER A 510 -15.09 -2.59 -42.29
N ASP A 511 -14.92 -2.80 -41.01
CA ASP A 511 -15.85 -3.55 -40.19
C ASP A 511 -17.09 -2.72 -39.85
N ALA A 512 -16.89 -1.43 -39.60
CA ALA A 512 -17.97 -0.46 -39.45
C ALA A 512 -18.56 -0.01 -40.80
N GLY A 513 -17.89 -0.31 -41.93
CA GLY A 513 -18.27 0.15 -43.27
C GLY A 513 -18.24 1.68 -43.40
N VAL A 514 -17.36 2.36 -42.69
CA VAL A 514 -17.23 3.81 -42.74
C VAL A 514 -15.80 4.24 -43.05
N SER A 515 -15.69 5.31 -43.80
CA SER A 515 -14.41 5.99 -43.98
C SER A 515 -14.56 7.50 -43.78
N PHE A 516 -13.52 8.17 -43.30
CA PHE A 516 -13.49 9.61 -43.25
C PHE A 516 -12.10 10.16 -43.62
N THR A 517 -12.13 11.35 -44.24
CA THR A 517 -10.95 11.99 -44.85
C THR A 517 -10.90 13.44 -44.38
N THR A 518 -9.75 13.91 -43.90
CA THR A 518 -9.53 15.32 -43.64
C THR A 518 -9.31 16.06 -44.98
N GLU A 519 -10.25 16.88 -45.40
CA GLU A 519 -10.21 17.61 -46.65
C GLU A 519 -9.30 18.85 -46.58
N TYR A 520 -9.38 19.59 -45.50
CA TYR A 520 -8.53 20.75 -45.20
C TYR A 520 -8.43 20.95 -43.68
N ALA A 521 -7.36 21.67 -43.25
CA ALA A 521 -7.17 22.09 -41.88
C ALA A 521 -6.38 23.42 -41.90
N ASP A 522 -6.98 24.51 -41.43
CA ASP A 522 -6.37 25.85 -41.39
C ASP A 522 -6.80 26.64 -40.16
N ALA A 523 -6.38 27.87 -40.04
CA ALA A 523 -6.69 28.73 -38.86
C ALA A 523 -8.21 28.96 -38.64
N ASN A 524 -9.05 28.68 -39.64
CA ASN A 524 -10.49 28.88 -39.55
C ASN A 524 -11.26 27.60 -39.22
N GLY A 525 -10.63 26.44 -39.35
CA GLY A 525 -11.21 25.13 -39.07
C GLY A 525 -10.70 23.99 -39.94
N ALA A 526 -11.38 22.87 -39.82
CA ALA A 526 -11.07 21.67 -40.63
C ALA A 526 -12.32 21.14 -41.34
N GLY A 527 -12.13 20.55 -42.51
CA GLY A 527 -13.16 19.85 -43.27
C GLY A 527 -12.94 18.35 -43.20
N VAL A 528 -14.01 17.60 -42.97
CA VAL A 528 -13.98 16.13 -42.94
C VAL A 528 -15.05 15.59 -43.89
N TYR A 529 -14.66 14.81 -44.89
CA TYR A 529 -15.59 14.03 -45.68
C TYR A 529 -15.81 12.66 -45.07
N VAL A 530 -17.05 12.26 -44.90
CA VAL A 530 -17.45 10.93 -44.40
C VAL A 530 -18.16 10.15 -45.46
N ASP A 531 -17.82 8.88 -45.64
CA ASP A 531 -18.45 7.96 -46.58
C ASP A 531 -18.81 6.63 -45.92
N TYR A 532 -19.97 6.06 -46.25
CA TYR A 532 -20.47 4.80 -45.71
C TYR A 532 -20.60 3.73 -46.79
N GLN A 533 -19.92 2.59 -46.67
CA GLN A 533 -19.86 1.53 -47.68
C GLN A 533 -20.66 0.26 -47.35
N GLY A 534 -21.44 0.27 -46.33
CA GLY A 534 -22.14 -0.90 -45.79
C GLY A 534 -21.33 -1.67 -44.73
N ARG A 535 -22.02 -2.31 -43.83
CA ARG A 535 -21.40 -2.90 -42.63
C ARG A 535 -21.06 -4.37 -42.83
N ALA A 536 -19.88 -4.77 -42.40
CA ALA A 536 -19.48 -6.18 -42.30
C ALA A 536 -19.82 -6.73 -40.89
N CYS A 537 -19.92 -8.07 -40.79
CA CYS A 537 -19.94 -8.76 -39.52
C CYS A 537 -18.59 -8.61 -38.83
N VAL A 538 -18.58 -8.13 -37.60
CA VAL A 538 -17.40 -8.03 -36.74
C VAL A 538 -17.53 -9.06 -35.65
N ALA A 539 -16.65 -10.09 -35.65
CA ALA A 539 -16.55 -11.06 -34.56
C ALA A 539 -15.82 -10.44 -33.36
N ALA A 540 -16.24 -10.79 -32.15
CA ALA A 540 -15.65 -10.31 -30.91
C ALA A 540 -15.47 -11.46 -29.91
N ALA A 541 -14.56 -11.27 -28.95
CA ALA A 541 -14.39 -12.22 -27.86
C ALA A 541 -15.70 -12.32 -27.06
N PRO A 542 -16.17 -13.55 -26.75
CA PRO A 542 -17.38 -13.72 -25.93
C PRO A 542 -17.13 -13.19 -24.51
N GLU A 543 -18.17 -12.91 -23.78
CA GLU A 543 -18.07 -12.63 -22.34
C GLU A 543 -18.48 -13.87 -21.54
N LEU A 544 -17.60 -14.32 -20.65
CA LEU A 544 -17.85 -15.41 -19.72
C LEU A 544 -17.83 -14.89 -18.29
N VAL A 545 -18.95 -14.99 -17.57
CA VAL A 545 -19.08 -14.54 -16.19
C VAL A 545 -19.49 -15.72 -15.31
N LEU A 546 -18.64 -16.08 -14.33
CA LEU A 546 -18.95 -17.14 -13.38
C LEU A 546 -20.14 -16.75 -12.51
N GLU A 547 -21.14 -17.63 -12.45
CA GLU A 547 -22.13 -17.57 -11.37
C GLU A 547 -21.50 -18.12 -10.10
N GLN A 548 -21.75 -17.43 -8.98
CA GLN A 548 -21.16 -17.86 -7.73
C GLN A 548 -21.66 -19.22 -7.28
N GLN A 549 -20.70 -20.02 -6.84
CA GLN A 549 -20.94 -21.21 -6.02
C GLN A 549 -20.77 -20.89 -4.54
N THR A 550 -21.56 -21.56 -3.69
CA THR A 550 -21.30 -21.57 -2.25
C THR A 550 -19.89 -22.10 -2.03
N PRO A 551 -19.02 -21.47 -1.24
CA PRO A 551 -17.68 -21.94 -0.98
C PRO A 551 -17.74 -23.40 -0.49
N GLN A 552 -17.19 -24.32 -1.27
CA GLN A 552 -17.14 -25.74 -0.95
C GLN A 552 -15.68 -26.18 -0.87
N TRP A 553 -15.33 -26.78 0.26
CA TRP A 553 -14.10 -27.53 0.39
C TRP A 553 -14.43 -28.98 0.10
N VAL A 554 -13.82 -29.54 -0.88
CA VAL A 554 -14.16 -30.88 -1.39
C VAL A 554 -13.01 -31.85 -1.20
N GLN A 555 -13.34 -33.12 -1.03
CA GLN A 555 -12.34 -34.17 -0.96
C GLN A 555 -11.63 -34.36 -2.32
N PRO A 556 -10.37 -34.84 -2.35
CA PRO A 556 -9.70 -35.19 -3.59
C PRO A 556 -10.58 -36.10 -4.49
N GLY A 557 -10.59 -35.81 -5.79
CA GLY A 557 -11.38 -36.54 -6.77
C GLY A 557 -12.87 -36.17 -6.85
N THR A 558 -13.36 -35.22 -6.02
CA THR A 558 -14.77 -34.82 -6.05
C THR A 558 -15.09 -34.03 -7.31
N LEU A 559 -16.17 -34.39 -8.00
CA LEU A 559 -16.70 -33.62 -9.13
C LEU A 559 -17.48 -32.42 -8.61
N VAL A 560 -17.08 -31.21 -9.01
CA VAL A 560 -17.77 -29.95 -8.72
C VAL A 560 -18.30 -29.36 -10.02
N THR A 561 -19.57 -29.00 -10.05
CA THR A 561 -20.20 -28.33 -11.20
C THR A 561 -20.26 -26.82 -10.94
N TYR A 562 -19.82 -26.05 -11.90
CA TYR A 562 -19.83 -24.57 -11.92
C TYR A 562 -20.83 -24.10 -12.97
N ASN A 563 -21.48 -22.98 -12.67
CA ASN A 563 -22.34 -22.30 -13.61
C ASN A 563 -21.73 -20.94 -14.00
N ALA A 564 -21.96 -20.55 -15.24
CA ALA A 564 -21.53 -19.27 -15.76
C ALA A 564 -22.59 -18.74 -16.73
N ILE A 565 -22.56 -17.44 -16.99
CA ILE A 565 -23.30 -16.82 -18.09
C ILE A 565 -22.32 -16.56 -19.22
N LEU A 566 -22.64 -17.08 -20.41
CA LEU A 566 -21.88 -16.83 -21.61
C LEU A 566 -22.68 -15.92 -22.55
N THR A 567 -22.04 -14.87 -23.03
CA THR A 567 -22.65 -13.87 -23.90
C THR A 567 -21.87 -13.76 -25.22
N ASN A 568 -22.56 -13.82 -26.34
CA ASN A 568 -21.97 -13.53 -27.64
C ASN A 568 -21.83 -12.00 -27.82
N ARG A 569 -20.61 -11.53 -28.06
CA ARG A 569 -20.24 -10.13 -28.24
C ARG A 569 -20.04 -9.72 -29.71
N ASP A 570 -20.31 -10.64 -30.64
CA ASP A 570 -20.26 -10.32 -32.07
C ASP A 570 -21.21 -9.18 -32.45
N SER A 571 -20.91 -8.41 -33.48
CA SER A 571 -21.80 -7.36 -33.98
C SER A 571 -23.13 -7.97 -34.49
N LEU A 572 -24.22 -7.17 -34.45
CA LEU A 572 -25.58 -7.62 -34.83
C LEU A 572 -25.68 -8.08 -36.30
N GLU A 573 -24.71 -7.73 -37.13
CA GLU A 573 -24.60 -8.14 -38.53
C GLU A 573 -24.06 -9.57 -38.72
N CYS A 574 -23.55 -10.15 -37.64
CA CYS A 574 -23.00 -11.52 -37.65
C CYS A 574 -24.10 -12.60 -37.61
N ALA A 575 -23.80 -13.77 -38.11
CA ALA A 575 -24.55 -14.98 -37.85
C ALA A 575 -24.28 -15.46 -36.40
N ALA A 576 -25.14 -16.37 -35.90
CA ALA A 576 -24.92 -17.00 -34.62
C ALA A 576 -23.58 -17.74 -34.60
N SER A 577 -22.86 -17.65 -33.46
CA SER A 577 -21.55 -18.25 -33.26
C SER A 577 -21.64 -19.40 -32.23
N VAL A 578 -20.84 -20.45 -32.44
CA VAL A 578 -20.73 -21.57 -31.50
C VAL A 578 -19.50 -21.38 -30.61
N PHE A 579 -19.71 -21.36 -29.33
CA PHE A 579 -18.65 -21.21 -28.33
C PHE A 579 -18.43 -22.51 -27.55
N ALA A 580 -17.19 -22.91 -27.33
CA ALA A 580 -16.80 -24.07 -26.55
C ALA A 580 -16.13 -23.66 -25.25
N LEU A 581 -16.52 -24.30 -24.15
CA LEU A 581 -15.88 -24.16 -22.85
C LEU A 581 -14.74 -25.17 -22.71
N ASN A 582 -13.54 -24.68 -22.44
CA ASN A 582 -12.32 -25.46 -22.23
C ASN A 582 -11.60 -25.00 -20.95
N ALA A 583 -10.72 -25.84 -20.42
CA ALA A 583 -9.89 -25.44 -19.28
C ALA A 583 -8.51 -26.07 -19.36
N SER A 584 -7.51 -25.34 -18.88
CA SER A 584 -6.19 -25.88 -18.61
C SER A 584 -6.15 -26.37 -17.18
N VAL A 585 -6.12 -27.71 -17.00
CA VAL A 585 -6.16 -28.34 -15.68
C VAL A 585 -4.86 -29.06 -15.37
N PRO A 586 -4.47 -29.19 -14.07
CA PRO A 586 -3.31 -29.97 -13.66
C PRO A 586 -3.40 -31.45 -14.09
N ALA A 587 -2.26 -32.12 -14.18
CA ALA A 587 -2.21 -33.53 -14.55
C ALA A 587 -3.08 -34.39 -13.62
N GLY A 588 -3.87 -35.28 -14.19
CA GLY A 588 -4.80 -36.17 -13.46
C GLY A 588 -6.16 -35.53 -13.12
N TRP A 589 -6.34 -34.23 -13.36
CA TRP A 589 -7.65 -33.61 -13.21
C TRP A 589 -8.52 -33.81 -14.45
N GLN A 590 -9.83 -33.70 -14.27
CA GLN A 590 -10.78 -33.81 -15.37
C GLN A 590 -11.65 -32.55 -15.46
N PHE A 591 -11.83 -32.06 -16.68
CA PHE A 591 -12.74 -30.98 -16.99
C PHE A 591 -13.78 -31.46 -18.01
N GLN A 592 -15.03 -31.09 -17.81
CA GLN A 592 -16.14 -31.35 -18.73
C GLN A 592 -16.82 -30.03 -19.04
N GLY A 593 -16.58 -29.47 -20.21
CA GLY A 593 -17.24 -28.29 -20.76
C GLY A 593 -18.30 -28.67 -21.79
N SER A 594 -19.15 -27.70 -22.12
CA SER A 594 -20.17 -27.79 -23.16
C SER A 594 -19.88 -26.78 -24.26
N SER A 595 -20.54 -26.98 -25.41
CA SER A 595 -20.59 -25.96 -26.46
C SER A 595 -22.02 -25.43 -26.57
N VAL A 596 -22.17 -24.17 -26.90
CA VAL A 596 -23.45 -23.48 -27.05
C VAL A 596 -23.39 -22.57 -28.28
N GLU A 597 -24.48 -22.50 -29.03
CA GLU A 597 -24.67 -21.59 -30.14
C GLU A 597 -25.46 -20.37 -29.66
N LEU A 598 -24.93 -19.18 -29.88
CA LEU A 598 -25.52 -17.92 -29.45
C LEU A 598 -25.59 -16.94 -30.65
N ALA A 599 -26.74 -16.32 -30.81
CA ALA A 599 -26.87 -15.17 -31.71
C ALA A 599 -26.09 -13.95 -31.12
N PRO A 600 -25.68 -12.98 -31.96
CA PRO A 600 -25.07 -11.73 -31.51
C PRO A 600 -25.90 -11.07 -30.38
N GLY A 601 -25.25 -10.66 -29.30
CA GLY A 601 -25.89 -10.07 -28.11
C GLY A 601 -26.61 -11.07 -27.20
N GLN A 602 -26.78 -12.33 -27.61
CA GLN A 602 -27.47 -13.32 -26.78
C GLN A 602 -26.60 -13.79 -25.61
N SER A 603 -27.22 -13.88 -24.44
CA SER A 603 -26.65 -14.45 -23.21
C SER A 603 -27.37 -15.76 -22.85
N GLN A 604 -26.63 -16.76 -22.40
CA GLN A 604 -27.19 -18.02 -21.94
C GLN A 604 -26.41 -18.59 -20.74
N PRO A 605 -27.14 -19.15 -19.74
CA PRO A 605 -26.48 -19.94 -18.69
C PRO A 605 -25.81 -21.19 -19.27
N VAL A 606 -24.56 -21.41 -18.86
CA VAL A 606 -23.76 -22.58 -19.23
C VAL A 606 -23.21 -23.24 -17.97
N SER A 607 -23.00 -24.55 -18.00
CA SER A 607 -22.41 -25.29 -16.89
C SER A 607 -21.25 -26.13 -17.36
N PHE A 608 -20.26 -26.27 -16.49
CA PHE A 608 -19.10 -27.13 -16.68
C PHE A 608 -18.72 -27.78 -15.36
N SER A 609 -18.01 -28.89 -15.41
CA SER A 609 -17.64 -29.64 -14.22
C SER A 609 -16.13 -29.86 -14.18
N LEU A 610 -15.58 -29.83 -12.96
CA LEU A 610 -14.17 -30.01 -12.66
C LEU A 610 -14.02 -31.04 -11.54
N SER A 611 -13.11 -31.99 -11.67
CA SER A 611 -12.67 -32.85 -10.57
C SER A 611 -11.15 -32.88 -10.48
N SER A 612 -10.62 -32.89 -9.25
CA SER A 612 -9.19 -33.06 -9.01
C SER A 612 -8.76 -34.51 -9.18
N ALA A 613 -7.45 -34.75 -9.26
CA ALA A 613 -6.88 -36.07 -9.09
C ALA A 613 -7.20 -36.62 -7.68
N ALA A 614 -7.31 -37.92 -7.54
CA ALA A 614 -7.62 -38.57 -6.25
C ALA A 614 -6.48 -38.45 -5.21
N ASP A 615 -5.26 -38.20 -5.68
CA ASP A 615 -4.03 -38.07 -4.88
C ASP A 615 -3.53 -36.64 -4.76
N VAL A 616 -4.37 -35.64 -5.13
CA VAL A 616 -4.00 -34.24 -5.06
C VAL A 616 -3.82 -33.79 -3.61
N THR A 617 -2.82 -32.96 -3.36
CA THR A 617 -2.58 -32.41 -2.02
C THR A 617 -3.68 -31.40 -1.65
N PRO A 618 -4.09 -31.33 -0.37
CA PRO A 618 -5.05 -30.31 0.09
C PRO A 618 -4.53 -28.90 -0.16
N GLY A 619 -5.41 -28.04 -0.66
CA GLY A 619 -5.06 -26.63 -0.96
C GLY A 619 -6.05 -25.98 -1.90
N LEU A 620 -5.85 -24.68 -2.12
CA LEU A 620 -6.59 -23.92 -3.13
C LEU A 620 -5.88 -24.03 -4.47
N TYR A 621 -6.58 -24.48 -5.48
CA TYR A 621 -6.13 -24.56 -6.86
C TYR A 621 -6.90 -23.56 -7.70
N GLU A 622 -6.19 -22.74 -8.46
CA GLU A 622 -6.78 -21.83 -9.42
C GLU A 622 -6.75 -22.48 -10.80
N VAL A 623 -7.91 -22.55 -11.43
CA VAL A 623 -8.10 -23.15 -12.75
C VAL A 623 -8.65 -22.10 -13.70
N SER A 624 -8.01 -21.93 -14.85
CA SER A 624 -8.47 -21.08 -15.93
C SER A 624 -9.47 -21.82 -16.79
N VAL A 625 -10.64 -21.23 -16.98
CA VAL A 625 -11.68 -21.70 -17.91
C VAL A 625 -11.84 -20.70 -19.02
N VAL A 626 -11.78 -21.16 -20.26
CA VAL A 626 -11.83 -20.36 -21.48
C VAL A 626 -13.09 -20.69 -22.25
N ALA A 627 -13.83 -19.66 -22.63
CA ALA A 627 -14.88 -19.74 -23.65
C ALA A 627 -14.29 -19.25 -24.98
N ALA A 628 -14.22 -20.11 -25.97
CA ALA A 628 -13.65 -19.78 -27.29
C ALA A 628 -14.66 -20.00 -28.41
N ASN A 629 -14.68 -19.10 -29.41
CA ASN A 629 -15.43 -19.28 -30.64
C ASN A 629 -14.83 -20.47 -31.41
N GLN A 630 -15.67 -21.42 -31.79
CA GLN A 630 -15.20 -22.63 -32.50
C GLN A 630 -14.74 -22.36 -33.92
N ALA A 631 -15.26 -21.33 -34.56
CA ALA A 631 -14.86 -20.95 -35.92
C ALA A 631 -13.51 -20.23 -35.93
N ASP A 632 -13.22 -19.43 -34.91
CA ASP A 632 -11.95 -18.74 -34.71
C ASP A 632 -11.61 -18.64 -33.22
N SER A 633 -10.68 -19.45 -32.76
CA SER A 633 -10.23 -19.51 -31.38
C SER A 633 -9.45 -18.26 -30.90
N GLY A 634 -9.16 -17.31 -31.78
CA GLY A 634 -8.65 -15.98 -31.40
C GLY A 634 -9.67 -15.19 -30.60
N TYR A 635 -10.97 -15.40 -30.85
CA TYR A 635 -12.05 -14.79 -30.08
C TYR A 635 -12.41 -15.64 -28.88
N GLN A 636 -11.76 -15.33 -27.75
CA GLN A 636 -11.93 -16.08 -26.51
C GLN A 636 -11.93 -15.17 -25.28
N SER A 637 -12.56 -15.62 -24.22
CA SER A 637 -12.45 -14.99 -22.91
C SER A 637 -12.10 -16.03 -21.84
N GLU A 638 -11.45 -15.58 -20.77
CA GLU A 638 -10.92 -16.42 -19.70
C GLU A 638 -11.48 -15.98 -18.36
N VAL A 639 -11.83 -16.96 -17.51
CA VAL A 639 -12.17 -16.72 -16.10
C VAL A 639 -11.37 -17.66 -15.22
N LEU A 640 -10.92 -17.15 -14.07
CA LEU A 640 -10.24 -17.94 -13.05
C LEU A 640 -11.23 -18.40 -11.99
N LEU A 641 -11.22 -19.70 -11.67
CA LEU A 641 -12.00 -20.27 -10.58
C LEU A 641 -11.10 -20.89 -9.53
N GLY A 642 -11.55 -20.84 -8.26
CA GLY A 642 -10.90 -21.49 -7.14
C GLY A 642 -11.54 -22.83 -6.82
N TYR A 643 -10.74 -23.90 -6.83
CA TYR A 643 -11.13 -25.23 -6.39
C TYR A 643 -10.39 -25.58 -5.10
N MET A 644 -11.09 -25.60 -3.95
CA MET A 644 -10.48 -25.86 -2.65
C MET A 644 -10.57 -27.36 -2.32
N VAL A 645 -9.42 -28.03 -2.32
CA VAL A 645 -9.29 -29.41 -1.88
C VAL A 645 -9.12 -29.43 -0.37
N ASP A 646 -10.06 -30.10 0.30
CA ASP A 646 -10.03 -30.32 1.74
C ASP A 646 -9.07 -31.48 2.09
N GLU A 647 -8.57 -31.48 3.32
CA GLU A 647 -7.79 -32.58 3.80
C GLU A 647 -8.68 -33.85 3.89
N VAL A 648 -8.20 -34.96 3.38
CA VAL A 648 -8.81 -36.28 3.67
C VAL A 648 -8.74 -36.43 5.17
N ALA A 649 -9.87 -36.65 5.82
CA ALA A 649 -9.89 -36.97 7.24
C ALA A 649 -9.10 -38.26 7.40
N ALA A 650 -7.82 -38.14 7.77
CA ALA A 650 -6.99 -39.31 7.98
C ALA A 650 -7.60 -40.12 9.12
N VAL A 651 -7.71 -41.46 8.91
CA VAL A 651 -8.18 -42.39 9.96
C VAL A 651 -7.19 -42.29 11.13
N CYS A 652 -7.70 -42.26 12.34
CA CYS A 652 -6.84 -42.31 13.53
C CYS A 652 -6.03 -43.58 13.53
N GLU A 653 -4.73 -43.47 13.40
CA GLU A 653 -3.77 -44.53 13.60
C GLU A 653 -3.01 -44.27 14.90
N LEU A 654 -3.30 -45.11 15.92
CA LEU A 654 -2.59 -45.07 17.20
C LEU A 654 -1.17 -45.55 17.02
N ALA A 655 -0.24 -44.86 17.61
CA ALA A 655 1.18 -45.27 17.67
C ALA A 655 1.70 -45.22 19.10
N ALA A 656 2.66 -46.11 19.40
CA ALA A 656 3.33 -46.06 20.71
C ALA A 656 3.98 -44.70 20.94
N PRO A 657 3.82 -44.12 22.13
CA PRO A 657 4.48 -42.85 22.45
C PRO A 657 6.00 -43.02 22.45
N SER A 658 6.73 -41.95 22.25
CA SER A 658 8.16 -41.96 22.51
C SER A 658 8.45 -41.17 23.79
N TRP A 659 9.21 -41.74 24.69
CA TRP A 659 9.66 -41.06 25.93
C TRP A 659 11.18 -41.07 26.00
N ALA A 660 11.77 -39.89 25.82
CA ALA A 660 13.20 -39.66 25.88
C ALA A 660 13.55 -38.97 27.20
N LEU A 661 14.26 -39.69 28.06
CA LEU A 661 14.75 -39.12 29.31
C LEU A 661 15.89 -38.11 29.03
N GLU A 662 15.83 -36.95 29.67
CA GLU A 662 16.91 -35.96 29.62
C GLU A 662 18.15 -36.47 30.33
N GLN A 663 17.91 -37.22 31.43
CA GLN A 663 18.95 -37.85 32.20
C GLN A 663 18.49 -39.25 32.66
N ALA A 664 19.15 -40.25 32.18
CA ALA A 664 18.84 -41.64 32.56
C ALA A 664 19.57 -42.11 33.83
N ASN A 665 20.65 -41.43 34.23
CA ASN A 665 21.46 -41.75 35.36
C ASN A 665 21.52 -40.58 36.34
N VAL A 666 21.06 -40.77 37.55
CA VAL A 666 21.11 -39.72 38.57
C VAL A 666 21.84 -40.25 39.82
N ILE A 667 22.72 -39.42 40.33
CA ILE A 667 23.47 -39.70 41.52
C ILE A 667 22.85 -38.93 42.67
N ALA A 668 22.51 -39.63 43.73
CA ALA A 668 21.87 -39.01 44.91
C ALA A 668 22.23 -39.77 46.20
N VAL A 669 21.93 -39.20 47.33
CA VAL A 669 22.15 -39.86 48.64
C VAL A 669 21.00 -40.82 48.99
N PRO A 670 21.21 -41.80 49.85
CA PRO A 670 20.15 -42.70 50.31
C PRO A 670 18.97 -41.90 50.92
N GLY A 671 17.74 -42.30 50.55
CA GLY A 671 16.49 -41.64 50.97
C GLY A 671 16.12 -40.35 50.21
N GLU A 672 16.97 -39.89 49.33
CA GLU A 672 16.70 -38.69 48.49
C GLU A 672 15.68 -39.00 47.40
N THR A 673 14.84 -37.99 47.11
CA THR A 673 13.91 -38.02 46.02
C THR A 673 14.53 -37.41 44.78
N VAL A 674 14.62 -38.17 43.72
CA VAL A 674 15.17 -37.74 42.43
C VAL A 674 14.07 -37.68 41.39
N THR A 675 14.06 -36.63 40.55
CA THR A 675 13.12 -36.54 39.46
C THR A 675 13.80 -36.92 38.15
N TYR A 676 13.27 -37.92 37.46
CA TYR A 676 13.64 -38.22 36.07
C TYR A 676 12.76 -37.46 35.12
N GLN A 677 13.34 -36.45 34.51
CA GLN A 677 12.67 -35.62 33.50
C GLN A 677 12.91 -36.23 32.13
N GLY A 678 11.93 -36.02 31.23
CA GLY A 678 12.06 -36.45 29.86
C GLY A 678 10.94 -35.93 29.02
N THR A 679 11.17 -35.88 27.71
CA THR A 679 10.18 -35.44 26.74
C THR A 679 9.32 -36.66 26.32
N LEU A 680 8.02 -36.57 26.60
CA LEU A 680 7.04 -37.55 26.14
C LEU A 680 6.34 -36.99 24.91
N THR A 681 6.26 -37.78 23.83
CA THR A 681 5.63 -37.43 22.58
C THR A 681 4.51 -38.41 22.24
N ASN A 682 3.34 -37.91 21.90
CA ASN A 682 2.30 -38.70 21.31
C ASN A 682 2.58 -38.86 19.80
N ASN A 683 2.96 -40.05 19.38
CA ASN A 683 3.31 -40.36 17.99
C ASN A 683 2.11 -40.78 17.12
N SER A 684 0.91 -40.80 17.67
CA SER A 684 -0.30 -41.09 16.91
C SER A 684 -0.48 -40.01 15.82
N ASN A 685 -1.13 -40.36 14.72
CA ASN A 685 -1.36 -39.41 13.64
C ASN A 685 -2.35 -38.30 14.07
N THR A 686 -2.33 -37.15 13.38
CA THR A 686 -3.10 -35.92 13.71
C THR A 686 -4.62 -36.10 13.65
N SER A 687 -5.09 -37.25 13.22
CA SER A 687 -6.52 -37.61 13.16
C SER A 687 -7.03 -38.29 14.41
N CYS A 688 -6.14 -38.66 15.35
CA CYS A 688 -6.50 -39.20 16.63
C CYS A 688 -6.92 -38.09 17.61
N GLU A 689 -7.72 -38.48 18.61
CA GLU A 689 -7.99 -37.63 19.76
C GLU A 689 -6.75 -37.53 20.68
N ALA A 690 -6.72 -36.55 21.57
CA ALA A 690 -5.68 -36.44 22.57
C ALA A 690 -5.73 -37.66 23.51
N ALA A 691 -4.58 -38.26 23.80
CA ALA A 691 -4.45 -39.45 24.60
C ALA A 691 -3.90 -39.16 26.00
N GLU A 692 -4.46 -39.79 27.04
CA GLU A 692 -3.92 -39.73 28.40
C GLU A 692 -2.83 -40.79 28.57
N TYR A 693 -1.67 -40.37 29.03
CA TYR A 693 -0.54 -41.25 29.36
C TYR A 693 -0.30 -41.26 30.86
N ARG A 694 -0.17 -42.47 31.41
CA ARG A 694 0.20 -42.69 32.82
C ARG A 694 1.68 -43.06 32.89
N LEU A 695 2.44 -42.37 33.73
CA LEU A 695 3.83 -42.68 34.00
C LEU A 695 3.92 -43.72 35.13
N THR A 696 4.75 -44.78 34.94
CA THR A 696 4.94 -45.84 35.94
C THR A 696 6.44 -46.18 36.04
N ALA A 697 6.85 -46.78 37.16
CA ALA A 697 8.23 -47.22 37.45
C ALA A 697 8.24 -48.63 38.04
N ALA A 698 9.10 -49.51 37.56
CA ALA A 698 9.36 -50.82 38.11
C ALA A 698 10.58 -50.71 39.04
N LEU A 699 10.33 -50.49 40.34
CA LEU A 699 11.38 -50.13 41.34
C LEU A 699 11.83 -51.30 42.21
N PRO A 700 13.04 -51.24 42.80
CA PRO A 700 13.47 -52.14 43.84
C PRO A 700 12.56 -52.11 45.06
N SER A 701 12.55 -53.22 45.85
CA SER A 701 11.74 -53.30 47.08
C SER A 701 12.08 -52.19 48.08
N GLY A 702 11.05 -51.54 48.62
CA GLY A 702 11.16 -50.44 49.58
C GLY A 702 11.35 -49.06 48.97
N TRP A 703 11.47 -48.92 47.65
CA TRP A 703 11.53 -47.66 46.94
C TRP A 703 10.12 -47.17 46.56
N GLN A 704 9.97 -45.87 46.36
CA GLN A 704 8.70 -45.25 46.03
C GLN A 704 8.80 -44.45 44.74
N ALA A 705 7.72 -44.46 43.95
CA ALA A 705 7.53 -43.59 42.81
C ALA A 705 6.28 -42.71 42.99
N ASN A 706 6.42 -41.43 42.73
CA ASN A 706 5.28 -40.53 42.56
C ASN A 706 5.07 -40.30 41.09
N SER A 707 4.02 -40.91 40.49
CA SER A 707 3.74 -40.92 39.07
C SER A 707 2.62 -39.96 38.72
N GLY A 708 2.76 -39.23 37.56
CA GLY A 708 1.78 -38.33 37.05
C GLY A 708 0.97 -38.92 35.84
N ARG A 709 -0.02 -38.16 35.45
CA ARG A 709 -0.75 -38.36 34.18
C ARG A 709 -0.60 -37.11 33.33
N VAL A 710 -0.55 -37.32 32.04
CA VAL A 710 -0.48 -36.20 31.07
C VAL A 710 -1.36 -36.52 29.87
N ILE A 711 -2.04 -35.50 29.34
CA ILE A 711 -2.85 -35.62 28.11
C ILE A 711 -2.10 -34.91 27.00
N LEU A 712 -1.84 -35.61 25.91
CA LEU A 712 -1.15 -35.06 24.74
C LEU A 712 -1.99 -35.20 23.48
N ALA A 713 -2.13 -34.14 22.72
CA ALA A 713 -2.64 -34.21 21.37
C ALA A 713 -1.67 -35.00 20.46
N PRO A 714 -2.16 -35.57 19.35
CA PRO A 714 -1.28 -36.23 18.36
C PRO A 714 -0.14 -35.34 17.90
N GLY A 715 1.08 -35.85 17.90
CA GLY A 715 2.30 -35.11 17.59
C GLY A 715 2.77 -34.11 18.67
N GLU A 716 2.01 -33.92 19.74
CA GLU A 716 2.39 -33.07 20.83
C GLU A 716 3.46 -33.70 21.72
N SER A 717 4.40 -32.91 22.16
CA SER A 717 5.46 -33.29 23.07
C SER A 717 5.42 -32.37 24.28
N THR A 718 5.62 -32.96 25.46
CA THR A 718 5.77 -32.20 26.70
C THR A 718 6.81 -32.83 27.62
N ASN A 719 7.42 -32.01 28.45
CA ASN A 719 8.33 -32.52 29.46
C ASN A 719 7.52 -33.09 30.63
N VAL A 720 7.81 -34.33 30.97
CA VAL A 720 7.18 -35.05 32.10
C VAL A 720 8.25 -35.56 33.05
N GLY A 721 7.91 -35.60 34.32
CA GLY A 721 8.82 -36.08 35.35
C GLY A 721 8.18 -37.14 36.21
N ILE A 722 8.95 -38.12 36.60
CA ILE A 722 8.61 -39.10 37.62
C ILE A 722 9.61 -38.98 38.76
N GLN A 723 9.08 -38.82 39.97
CA GLN A 723 9.87 -38.74 41.16
C GLN A 723 10.10 -40.14 41.73
N ILE A 724 11.37 -40.47 41.99
CA ILE A 724 11.80 -41.75 42.59
C ILE A 724 12.49 -41.42 43.91
N THR A 725 12.05 -42.04 44.98
CA THR A 725 12.66 -41.95 46.28
C THR A 725 13.30 -43.27 46.61
N SER A 726 14.61 -43.29 46.87
CA SER A 726 15.31 -44.49 47.32
C SER A 726 15.00 -44.77 48.79
N SER A 727 15.21 -46.03 49.19
CA SER A 727 15.13 -46.32 50.63
C SER A 727 16.31 -45.63 51.37
N GLU A 728 16.07 -45.09 52.56
CA GLU A 728 17.12 -44.53 53.45
C GLU A 728 18.23 -45.55 53.76
N GLN A 729 17.95 -46.86 53.63
CA GLN A 729 18.87 -47.94 53.88
C GLN A 729 19.57 -48.45 52.63
N SER A 730 19.41 -47.79 51.47
CA SER A 730 20.09 -48.16 50.26
C SER A 730 21.59 -47.90 50.38
N SER A 731 22.40 -48.91 50.04
CA SER A 731 23.85 -48.78 50.06
C SER A 731 24.31 -48.06 48.80
N ASP A 732 25.52 -47.45 48.84
CA ASP A 732 26.16 -46.94 47.60
C ASP A 732 26.21 -47.98 46.53
N GLY A 733 25.71 -47.65 45.33
CA GLY A 733 25.64 -48.59 44.23
C GLY A 733 24.75 -48.06 43.10
N VAL A 734 24.72 -48.80 41.99
CA VAL A 734 23.89 -48.47 40.83
C VAL A 734 22.62 -49.34 40.87
N TYR A 735 21.48 -48.71 40.93
CA TYR A 735 20.17 -49.37 40.90
C TYR A 735 19.48 -49.07 39.57
N ASN A 736 19.32 -50.09 38.74
CA ASN A 736 18.69 -49.99 37.42
C ASN A 736 17.22 -50.39 37.51
N PHE A 737 16.34 -49.60 36.88
CA PHE A 737 14.91 -49.87 36.76
C PHE A 737 14.34 -49.30 35.47
N SER A 738 13.12 -49.71 35.10
CA SER A 738 12.46 -49.14 33.94
C SER A 738 11.37 -48.18 34.32
N LEU A 739 11.31 -47.10 33.59
CA LEU A 739 10.21 -46.13 33.60
C LEU A 739 9.38 -46.38 32.36
N ALA A 740 8.05 -46.29 32.46
CA ALA A 740 7.18 -46.49 31.31
C ALA A 740 6.09 -45.40 31.25
N ALA A 741 5.78 -44.95 30.05
CA ALA A 741 4.62 -44.13 29.71
C ALA A 741 3.62 -45.04 28.98
N VAL A 742 2.46 -45.23 29.57
CA VAL A 742 1.44 -46.18 29.10
C VAL A 742 0.17 -45.37 28.75
N GLN A 743 -0.36 -45.53 27.53
CA GLN A 743 -1.63 -44.89 27.15
C GLN A 743 -2.76 -45.53 27.96
N SER A 744 -3.56 -44.68 28.62
CA SER A 744 -4.58 -45.14 29.59
C SER A 744 -5.69 -46.00 28.97
N ASP A 745 -6.14 -45.59 27.76
CA ASP A 745 -7.26 -46.23 27.04
C ASP A 745 -6.83 -47.37 26.08
N ALA A 746 -5.54 -47.43 25.78
CA ALA A 746 -4.94 -48.46 24.91
C ALA A 746 -3.54 -48.85 25.44
N PRO A 747 -3.47 -49.66 26.51
CA PRO A 747 -2.22 -49.99 27.22
C PRO A 747 -1.16 -50.72 26.39
N GLU A 748 -1.53 -51.33 25.26
CA GLU A 748 -0.61 -51.91 24.29
C GLU A 748 0.31 -50.85 23.64
N TYR A 749 -0.12 -49.56 23.59
CA TYR A 749 0.69 -48.47 23.12
C TYR A 749 1.42 -47.81 24.31
N GLN A 750 2.63 -48.32 24.54
CA GLN A 750 3.50 -47.88 25.62
C GLN A 750 4.93 -47.69 25.15
N SER A 751 5.67 -46.87 25.88
CA SER A 751 7.12 -46.73 25.72
C SER A 751 7.80 -46.87 27.08
N SER A 752 8.96 -47.52 27.08
CA SER A 752 9.75 -47.65 28.29
C SER A 752 11.16 -47.12 28.10
N ALA A 753 11.70 -46.51 29.14
CA ALA A 753 13.07 -46.02 29.20
C ALA A 753 13.78 -46.62 30.42
N LEU A 754 15.04 -47.01 30.23
CA LEU A 754 15.86 -47.50 31.36
C LEU A 754 16.45 -46.33 32.09
N ALA A 755 16.39 -46.34 33.42
CA ALA A 755 16.96 -45.34 34.27
C ALA A 755 17.85 -46.03 35.37
N SER A 756 18.84 -45.33 35.85
CA SER A 756 19.72 -45.74 36.93
C SER A 756 19.75 -44.67 38.00
N TYR A 757 19.55 -45.09 39.25
CA TYR A 757 19.75 -44.30 40.40
C TYR A 757 21.05 -44.70 41.08
N VAL A 758 22.05 -43.82 41.06
CA VAL A 758 23.34 -44.09 41.69
C VAL A 758 23.33 -43.47 43.10
N VAL A 759 23.22 -44.34 44.04
CA VAL A 759 23.31 -43.89 45.46
C VAL A 759 24.79 -43.58 45.77
N LYS A 760 25.11 -42.30 45.79
CA LYS A 760 26.41 -41.75 46.08
C LYS A 760 26.29 -40.23 46.28
N THR A 761 27.13 -39.71 47.13
CA THR A 761 27.23 -38.25 47.34
C THR A 761 28.22 -37.56 46.40
N PRO A 762 27.82 -37.16 45.19
CA PRO A 762 28.71 -36.50 44.23
C PRO A 762 28.77 -34.97 44.41
N CYS A 763 29.90 -34.46 44.05
CA CYS A 763 30.03 -33.02 43.76
C CYS A 763 29.47 -32.77 42.36
N SER A 764 28.47 -31.89 42.23
CA SER A 764 27.93 -31.42 40.97
C SER A 764 28.26 -29.96 40.77
N LEU A 765 29.02 -29.69 39.70
CA LEU A 765 29.28 -28.32 39.26
C LEU A 765 28.10 -27.79 38.45
N VAL A 766 27.74 -26.55 38.69
CA VAL A 766 26.64 -25.86 37.99
C VAL A 766 27.10 -24.43 37.62
N ALA A 767 26.63 -23.93 36.50
CA ALA A 767 26.90 -22.53 36.16
C ALA A 767 26.51 -21.57 37.29
N PRO A 768 27.37 -20.60 37.60
CA PRO A 768 27.05 -19.61 38.64
C PRO A 768 25.79 -18.85 38.26
N LEU A 769 25.10 -18.32 39.28
CA LEU A 769 24.06 -17.36 39.06
C LEU A 769 24.65 -15.96 39.22
N VAL A 770 24.39 -15.06 38.28
CA VAL A 770 24.85 -13.68 38.32
C VAL A 770 23.68 -12.73 38.14
N SER A 771 23.68 -11.65 38.89
CA SER A 771 22.78 -10.51 38.74
C SER A 771 23.54 -9.20 38.88
N VAL A 772 23.11 -8.17 38.23
CA VAL A 772 23.72 -6.85 38.27
C VAL A 772 22.72 -5.79 38.73
N VAL A 773 23.20 -4.84 39.49
CA VAL A 773 22.50 -3.60 39.84
C VAL A 773 23.43 -2.45 39.41
N GLY A 774 22.96 -1.66 38.47
CA GLY A 774 23.67 -0.50 37.94
C GLY A 774 23.06 0.82 38.43
N PRO A 775 23.75 1.93 38.28
CA PRO A 775 23.19 3.25 38.54
C PRO A 775 22.23 3.68 37.42
N ASP A 776 21.11 4.28 37.83
CA ASP A 776 20.07 4.83 36.90
C ASP A 776 20.32 6.32 36.56
N VAL A 777 21.57 6.73 36.45
CA VAL A 777 21.92 8.13 36.23
C VAL A 777 22.82 8.24 34.99
N ALA A 778 22.41 9.07 34.04
CA ALA A 778 23.27 9.39 32.91
C ALA A 778 24.45 10.27 33.35
N VAL A 779 25.65 9.96 32.89
CA VAL A 779 26.89 10.66 33.21
C VAL A 779 27.54 11.25 31.96
N ALA A 780 28.45 12.19 32.15
CA ALA A 780 29.22 12.76 31.02
C ALA A 780 30.09 11.69 30.35
N ALA A 781 30.40 11.86 29.08
CA ALA A 781 31.37 11.03 28.36
C ALA A 781 32.74 11.05 29.08
N GLY A 782 33.39 9.92 29.18
CA GLY A 782 34.65 9.74 29.93
C GLY A 782 34.46 9.48 31.42
N ALA A 783 33.28 9.53 31.96
CA ALA A 783 33.00 9.25 33.36
C ALA A 783 32.98 7.75 33.68
N ALA A 784 33.15 7.45 34.98
CA ALA A 784 33.11 6.07 35.48
C ALA A 784 31.77 5.78 36.15
N GLN A 785 31.19 4.61 35.91
CA GLN A 785 30.06 4.08 36.64
C GLN A 785 30.39 2.72 37.26
N SER A 786 29.85 2.46 38.44
CA SER A 786 30.12 1.23 39.18
C SER A 786 28.87 0.36 39.28
N TYR A 787 28.97 -0.87 38.88
CA TYR A 787 27.92 -1.88 38.87
C TYR A 787 28.16 -2.89 39.98
N GLN A 788 27.13 -3.20 40.75
CA GLN A 788 27.18 -4.20 41.81
C GLN A 788 26.74 -5.56 41.25
N LEU A 789 27.70 -6.48 41.10
CA LEU A 789 27.41 -7.83 40.63
C LEU A 789 27.34 -8.80 41.80
N THR A 790 26.22 -9.51 41.91
CA THR A 790 26.08 -10.60 42.88
C THR A 790 26.27 -11.92 42.18
N VAL A 791 27.28 -12.67 42.55
CA VAL A 791 27.62 -13.98 42.03
C VAL A 791 27.33 -15.05 43.08
N SER A 792 26.62 -16.11 42.69
CA SER A 792 26.29 -17.21 43.59
C SER A 792 26.85 -18.53 43.04
N ASN A 793 27.59 -19.27 43.82
CA ASN A 793 28.02 -20.62 43.51
C ASN A 793 26.85 -21.59 43.70
N LYS A 794 26.43 -22.25 42.63
CA LYS A 794 25.31 -23.21 42.60
C LYS A 794 25.74 -24.67 42.64
N ASN A 795 27.04 -24.92 42.82
CA ASN A 795 27.55 -26.29 42.98
C ASN A 795 26.93 -27.00 44.17
N SER A 796 26.88 -28.31 44.12
CA SER A 796 26.36 -29.11 45.24
C SER A 796 27.22 -28.96 46.50
N GLY A 797 26.60 -29.13 47.68
CA GLY A 797 27.27 -28.97 48.95
C GLY A 797 28.46 -29.90 49.19
N SER A 798 28.62 -30.93 48.35
CA SER A 798 29.74 -31.85 48.38
C SER A 798 30.95 -31.38 47.55
N CYS A 799 30.84 -30.28 46.83
CA CYS A 799 31.90 -29.68 46.08
C CYS A 799 32.86 -28.84 46.92
N GLN A 800 34.09 -28.67 46.43
CA GLN A 800 34.99 -27.65 46.96
C GLN A 800 34.58 -26.26 46.47
N ALA A 801 35.11 -25.21 47.07
CA ALA A 801 34.89 -23.85 46.63
C ALA A 801 35.44 -23.66 45.20
N SER A 802 34.66 -22.98 44.36
CA SER A 802 35.04 -22.60 42.97
C SER A 802 35.54 -21.18 42.92
N SER A 803 36.49 -20.95 42.01
CA SER A 803 37.02 -19.62 41.68
C SER A 803 36.39 -19.10 40.39
N TYR A 804 35.73 -17.94 40.45
CA TYR A 804 35.06 -17.32 39.33
C TYR A 804 35.79 -16.06 38.88
N ARG A 805 35.91 -15.87 37.57
CA ARG A 805 36.42 -14.63 36.96
C ARG A 805 35.24 -13.81 36.43
N ILE A 806 35.27 -12.52 36.76
CA ILE A 806 34.26 -11.55 36.34
C ILE A 806 34.86 -10.65 35.27
N LEU A 807 34.19 -10.54 34.14
CA LEU A 807 34.56 -9.71 32.97
C LEU A 807 33.34 -8.85 32.58
N ALA A 808 33.62 -7.65 32.10
CA ALA A 808 32.62 -6.84 31.44
C ALA A 808 32.98 -6.64 29.96
N ASP A 809 32.07 -6.98 29.08
CA ASP A 809 32.17 -6.66 27.66
C ASP A 809 31.65 -5.23 27.50
N VAL A 810 32.54 -4.36 27.11
CA VAL A 810 32.26 -2.92 26.99
C VAL A 810 32.51 -2.46 25.54
N PRO A 811 31.88 -1.38 25.07
CA PRO A 811 32.10 -0.81 23.74
C PRO A 811 33.59 -0.52 23.47
N ALA A 812 33.99 -0.48 22.19
CA ALA A 812 35.37 -0.19 21.80
C ALA A 812 35.82 1.18 22.35
N GLY A 813 37.00 1.22 22.93
CA GLY A 813 37.58 2.42 23.54
C GLY A 813 37.17 2.68 24.99
N TRP A 814 36.29 1.86 25.56
CA TRP A 814 35.93 1.88 26.98
C TRP A 814 36.80 0.94 27.80
N SER A 815 36.74 1.09 29.08
CA SER A 815 37.54 0.22 29.99
C SER A 815 36.70 -0.28 31.15
N SER A 816 37.07 -1.46 31.63
CA SER A 816 36.48 -2.04 32.84
C SER A 816 37.55 -2.76 33.67
N ASN A 817 37.31 -2.92 34.97
CA ASN A 817 38.17 -3.75 35.81
C ASN A 817 37.66 -5.21 35.83
N SER A 818 38.54 -6.18 35.83
CA SER A 818 38.24 -7.60 36.05
C SER A 818 38.56 -8.00 37.48
N GLN A 819 37.81 -8.97 38.04
CA GLN A 819 38.05 -9.49 39.41
C GLN A 819 37.90 -11.01 39.42
N ASP A 820 38.67 -11.66 40.32
CA ASP A 820 38.51 -13.07 40.65
C ASP A 820 37.81 -13.19 42.03
N LEU A 821 36.93 -14.19 42.16
CA LEU A 821 36.07 -14.39 43.31
C LEU A 821 36.04 -15.87 43.69
N ASN A 822 36.30 -16.20 44.94
CA ASN A 822 36.27 -17.57 45.45
C ASN A 822 35.00 -17.76 46.29
N LEU A 823 34.19 -18.77 45.94
CA LEU A 823 32.90 -19.03 46.61
C LEU A 823 32.78 -20.51 46.97
N ALA A 824 32.37 -20.78 48.20
CA ALA A 824 31.98 -22.12 48.58
C ALA A 824 30.64 -22.51 47.91
N PRO A 825 30.30 -23.78 47.75
CA PRO A 825 28.98 -24.21 47.26
C PRO A 825 27.86 -23.56 48.07
N GLY A 826 26.90 -22.94 47.31
CA GLY A 826 25.78 -22.18 47.89
C GLY A 826 26.11 -20.75 48.34
N GLU A 827 27.38 -20.35 48.42
CA GLU A 827 27.80 -19.00 48.79
C GLU A 827 27.51 -18.01 47.70
N SER A 828 27.11 -16.79 48.13
CA SER A 828 26.89 -15.64 47.23
C SER A 828 27.67 -14.44 47.73
N LYS A 829 28.27 -13.68 46.79
CA LYS A 829 29.01 -12.46 47.13
C LYS A 829 28.79 -11.37 46.08
N THR A 830 28.68 -10.16 46.56
CA THR A 830 28.55 -8.97 45.70
C THR A 830 29.91 -8.30 45.58
N VAL A 831 30.24 -7.93 44.35
CA VAL A 831 31.48 -7.21 43.97
C VAL A 831 31.15 -6.05 43.06
N SER A 832 32.00 -5.02 43.08
CA SER A 832 31.81 -3.84 42.24
C SER A 832 32.69 -3.91 41.01
N VAL A 833 32.08 -3.82 39.84
CA VAL A 833 32.78 -3.67 38.56
C VAL A 833 32.59 -2.25 38.08
N THR A 834 33.67 -1.54 37.82
CA THR A 834 33.64 -0.17 37.33
C THR A 834 33.90 -0.17 35.85
N VAL A 835 33.03 0.53 35.12
CA VAL A 835 33.15 0.75 33.67
C VAL A 835 33.36 2.23 33.43
N ILE A 836 34.30 2.57 32.57
CA ILE A 836 34.63 3.95 32.20
C ILE A 836 34.38 4.10 30.73
N SER A 837 33.53 5.04 30.36
CA SER A 837 33.21 5.32 28.96
C SER A 837 34.36 6.05 28.25
N ALA A 838 34.41 5.99 26.95
CA ALA A 838 35.34 6.79 26.15
C ALA A 838 35.00 8.29 26.33
N ALA A 839 36.00 9.14 26.32
CA ALA A 839 35.82 10.59 26.47
C ALA A 839 35.05 11.24 25.30
N ASN A 840 34.98 10.53 24.18
CA ASN A 840 34.25 10.94 22.97
C ASN A 840 33.01 10.06 22.70
N ALA A 841 32.46 9.40 23.73
CA ALA A 841 31.26 8.60 23.55
C ALA A 841 30.07 9.53 23.32
N GLU A 842 29.21 9.20 22.37
CA GLU A 842 28.00 9.97 22.07
C GLU A 842 26.97 9.83 23.20
N ALA A 843 26.07 10.80 23.32
CA ALA A 843 24.97 10.70 24.29
C ALA A 843 24.02 9.55 23.91
N GLY A 844 23.61 8.78 24.90
CA GLY A 844 22.73 7.63 24.68
C GLY A 844 22.99 6.49 25.66
N ASP A 845 22.24 5.42 25.48
CA ASP A 845 22.33 4.23 26.32
C ASP A 845 23.15 3.14 25.65
N TYR A 846 24.11 2.64 26.36
CA TYR A 846 25.03 1.59 25.91
C TYR A 846 24.82 0.33 26.71
N GLY A 847 24.52 -0.76 26.02
CA GLY A 847 24.37 -2.06 26.66
C GLY A 847 25.73 -2.63 27.08
N LEU A 848 25.83 -3.06 28.31
CA LEU A 848 26.99 -3.76 28.88
C LEU A 848 26.60 -5.19 29.18
N THR A 849 27.48 -6.14 28.88
CA THR A 849 27.31 -7.55 29.28
C THR A 849 28.38 -7.91 30.28
N PHE A 850 27.99 -8.36 31.49
CA PHE A 850 28.90 -8.88 32.49
C PHE A 850 28.89 -10.40 32.47
N ARG A 851 30.08 -11.01 32.34
CA ARG A 851 30.25 -12.46 32.31
C ARG A 851 30.99 -12.95 33.52
N VAL A 852 30.52 -14.06 34.06
CA VAL A 852 31.14 -14.77 35.16
C VAL A 852 31.51 -16.18 34.70
N LEU A 853 32.76 -16.53 34.78
CA LEU A 853 33.28 -17.81 34.33
C LEU A 853 33.95 -18.55 35.50
N ASP A 854 33.73 -19.86 35.64
CA ASP A 854 34.50 -20.68 36.55
C ASP A 854 35.95 -20.80 35.98
N ASN A 855 36.94 -20.49 36.80
CA ASN A 855 38.34 -20.51 36.39
C ASN A 855 38.88 -21.92 36.13
N ALA A 856 38.24 -22.96 36.74
CA ALA A 856 38.60 -24.34 36.54
C ALA A 856 38.01 -24.93 35.25
N ASP A 857 36.76 -24.50 34.92
CA ASP A 857 36.07 -24.92 33.71
C ASP A 857 35.19 -23.77 33.20
N SER A 858 35.62 -23.10 32.13
CA SER A 858 34.91 -21.98 31.51
C SER A 858 33.58 -22.38 30.86
N GLY A 859 33.24 -23.68 30.80
CA GLY A 859 31.91 -24.16 30.41
C GLY A 859 30.83 -23.78 31.42
N TYR A 860 31.21 -23.59 32.69
CA TYR A 860 30.33 -23.10 33.73
C TYR A 860 30.43 -21.57 33.82
N GLN A 861 29.61 -20.91 33.02
CA GLN A 861 29.55 -19.45 32.93
C GLN A 861 28.13 -18.92 32.99
N ALA A 862 28.00 -17.68 33.34
CA ALA A 862 26.75 -16.94 33.30
C ALA A 862 27.00 -15.48 32.90
N SER A 863 26.00 -14.86 32.35
CA SER A 863 26.06 -13.43 32.00
C SER A 863 24.80 -12.69 32.44
N THR A 864 24.95 -11.40 32.62
CA THR A 864 23.87 -10.47 32.93
C THR A 864 24.13 -9.13 32.26
N GLU A 865 23.10 -8.38 31.98
CA GLU A 865 23.20 -7.14 31.20
C GLU A 865 22.80 -5.94 32.04
N ALA A 866 23.38 -4.78 31.75
CA ALA A 866 23.02 -3.48 32.33
C ALA A 866 23.24 -2.38 31.29
N LEU A 867 22.72 -1.20 31.57
CA LEU A 867 22.88 -0.04 30.72
C LEU A 867 23.87 0.95 31.33
N PHE A 868 24.60 1.63 30.48
CA PHE A 868 25.42 2.78 30.82
C PHE A 868 24.93 3.97 30.01
N SER A 869 24.38 4.97 30.70
CA SER A 869 23.75 6.12 30.04
C SER A 869 24.69 7.32 30.01
N ILE A 870 24.84 7.92 28.85
CA ILE A 870 25.62 9.16 28.66
C ILE A 870 24.68 10.32 28.41
N ALA A 871 24.84 11.36 29.20
CA ALA A 871 24.03 12.56 29.12
C ALA A 871 24.37 13.40 27.86
N ALA A 872 23.37 13.98 27.28
CA ALA A 872 23.56 14.93 26.19
C ALA A 872 24.16 16.26 26.70
N PRO A 873 24.98 16.89 25.91
CA PRO A 873 25.50 18.22 26.25
C PRO A 873 24.36 19.24 26.33
N VAL A 874 24.51 20.17 27.24
CA VAL A 874 23.53 21.25 27.46
C VAL A 874 23.91 22.41 26.56
N ASN A 875 22.93 22.94 25.87
CA ASN A 875 23.12 24.14 25.07
C ASN A 875 23.38 25.38 25.95
N SER A 876 24.30 26.22 25.57
CA SER A 876 24.54 27.53 26.16
C SER A 876 23.86 28.61 25.30
N ALA A 877 23.37 29.65 25.93
CA ALA A 877 22.76 30.76 25.20
C ALA A 877 23.84 31.65 24.53
N PRO A 878 23.57 32.22 23.36
CA PRO A 878 24.51 33.13 22.70
C PRO A 878 24.76 34.38 23.51
N GLU A 879 25.91 34.99 23.34
CA GLU A 879 26.29 36.28 23.92
C GLU A 879 26.25 37.36 22.85
N ALA A 880 25.28 38.26 22.98
CA ALA A 880 25.13 39.41 22.08
C ALA A 880 25.88 40.62 22.63
N VAL A 881 26.78 41.20 21.86
CA VAL A 881 27.64 42.29 22.24
C VAL A 881 27.27 43.58 21.50
N ASN A 882 27.10 44.67 22.23
CA ASN A 882 26.68 45.94 21.64
C ASN A 882 27.60 46.42 20.55
N ASP A 883 27.02 46.99 19.49
CA ASP A 883 27.71 47.57 18.36
C ASP A 883 27.69 49.06 18.36
N SER A 884 28.66 49.64 17.71
CA SER A 884 28.72 51.07 17.49
C SER A 884 29.14 51.38 16.05
N VAL A 885 28.35 52.18 15.37
CA VAL A 885 28.59 52.55 13.99
C VAL A 885 28.64 54.05 13.84
N SER A 886 29.74 54.53 13.26
CA SER A 886 29.91 55.97 12.94
C SER A 886 29.62 56.17 11.45
N ILE A 887 28.65 57.00 11.14
CA ILE A 887 28.29 57.34 9.76
C ILE A 887 28.70 58.75 9.41
N ALA A 888 29.23 58.90 8.20
CA ALA A 888 29.72 60.23 7.73
C ALA A 888 28.62 61.11 7.09
N SER A 889 27.51 60.53 6.76
CA SER A 889 26.36 61.17 6.14
C SER A 889 25.03 60.55 6.59
N LYS A 890 23.91 61.18 6.30
CA LYS A 890 22.58 60.64 6.58
C LYS A 890 22.08 59.65 5.52
N SER A 891 22.95 58.95 4.89
CA SER A 891 22.59 57.82 4.00
C SER A 891 22.36 56.56 4.79
N ALA A 892 21.59 55.63 4.22
CA ALA A 892 21.41 54.30 4.81
C ALA A 892 22.75 53.58 4.96
N VAL A 893 22.93 52.88 6.07
CA VAL A 893 24.10 52.06 6.35
C VAL A 893 23.67 50.66 6.66
N SER A 894 24.36 49.67 6.10
CA SER A 894 24.21 48.26 6.44
C SER A 894 25.22 47.90 7.54
N ILE A 895 24.76 47.22 8.53
CA ILE A 895 25.49 46.90 9.75
C ILE A 895 25.51 45.36 9.89
N ASN A 896 26.69 44.81 10.02
CA ASN A 896 26.85 43.39 10.37
C ASN A 896 27.05 43.33 11.90
N VAL A 897 25.99 43.05 12.60
CA VAL A 897 25.97 43.00 14.07
C VAL A 897 26.52 41.68 14.62
N LEU A 898 26.49 40.61 13.87
CA LEU A 898 27.00 39.29 14.30
C LEU A 898 28.53 39.19 14.37
N GLY A 899 29.25 40.27 14.03
CA GLY A 899 30.71 40.24 13.93
C GLY A 899 31.46 40.18 15.27
N ASN A 900 30.81 40.51 16.38
CA ASN A 900 31.36 40.54 17.75
C ASN A 900 30.51 39.72 18.71
N ASP A 901 29.46 39.05 18.21
CA ASP A 901 28.62 38.15 18.98
C ASP A 901 29.23 36.75 18.97
N THR A 902 29.03 35.99 20.01
CA THR A 902 29.61 34.67 20.17
C THR A 902 28.62 33.67 20.77
N ASP A 903 28.85 32.43 20.51
CA ASP A 903 28.15 31.30 21.15
C ASP A 903 29.18 30.36 21.81
N ALA A 904 28.85 29.87 22.99
CA ALA A 904 29.79 29.03 23.76
C ALA A 904 29.89 27.62 23.22
N ASP A 905 28.90 27.18 22.43
CA ASP A 905 28.83 25.87 21.80
C ASP A 905 29.19 25.94 20.29
N ASP A 906 29.62 27.11 19.82
CA ASP A 906 29.92 27.41 18.41
C ASP A 906 28.71 27.26 17.47
N ASP A 907 27.48 27.39 17.99
CA ASP A 907 26.27 27.34 17.19
C ASP A 907 26.16 28.58 16.25
N VAL A 908 25.52 28.40 15.13
CA VAL A 908 25.43 29.44 14.09
C VAL A 908 24.42 30.53 14.50
N LEU A 909 24.91 31.73 14.75
CA LEU A 909 24.09 32.84 15.17
C LEU A 909 23.30 33.48 13.99
N GLN A 910 22.06 33.82 14.26
CA GLN A 910 21.21 34.55 13.34
C GLN A 910 20.51 35.74 14.01
N VAL A 911 20.36 36.84 13.29
CA VAL A 911 19.54 37.96 13.78
C VAL A 911 18.07 37.63 13.56
N THR A 912 17.32 37.53 14.66
CA THR A 912 15.91 37.14 14.64
C THR A 912 14.96 38.34 14.70
N SER A 913 15.38 39.44 15.29
CA SER A 913 14.55 40.62 15.34
C SER A 913 15.37 41.89 15.49
N VAL A 914 14.80 43.04 15.10
CA VAL A 914 15.39 44.37 15.27
C VAL A 914 14.39 45.31 15.94
N GLY A 915 14.88 46.05 16.91
CA GLY A 915 14.11 47.05 17.61
C GLY A 915 13.91 48.31 16.76
N ARG A 916 13.05 49.18 17.22
CA ARG A 916 12.81 50.46 16.56
C ARG A 916 13.84 51.50 17.04
N SER A 917 14.41 52.27 16.14
CA SER A 917 15.16 53.46 16.50
C SER A 917 14.23 54.68 16.69
N SER A 918 14.69 55.65 17.41
CA SER A 918 13.92 56.88 17.68
C SER A 918 14.08 57.94 16.61
N LEU A 919 15.17 57.93 15.87
CA LEU A 919 15.55 58.98 14.92
C LEU A 919 15.80 58.45 13.48
N GLY A 920 15.58 57.17 13.24
CA GLY A 920 15.76 56.51 11.95
C GLY A 920 14.76 55.41 11.68
N THR A 921 14.97 54.68 10.61
CA THR A 921 14.29 53.41 10.32
C THR A 921 15.30 52.27 10.33
N VAL A 922 14.89 51.17 10.91
CA VAL A 922 15.71 49.96 11.02
C VAL A 922 14.99 48.83 10.28
N GLU A 923 15.72 48.10 9.47
CA GLU A 923 15.22 46.97 8.73
C GLU A 923 16.23 45.83 8.74
N LEU A 924 15.77 44.62 9.01
CA LEU A 924 16.56 43.40 8.88
C LEU A 924 16.58 42.99 7.41
N LEU A 925 17.75 42.93 6.83
CA LEU A 925 17.93 42.55 5.43
C LEU A 925 17.95 41.01 5.29
N ALA A 926 17.57 40.50 4.11
CA ALA A 926 17.56 39.09 3.80
C ALA A 926 18.95 38.37 3.91
N ASN A 927 20.04 39.15 3.94
CA ASN A 927 21.40 38.65 4.15
C ASN A 927 21.82 38.61 5.64
N GLY A 928 20.90 38.83 6.57
CA GLY A 928 21.17 38.85 8.00
C GLY A 928 21.79 40.14 8.56
N GLN A 929 22.10 41.15 7.71
CA GLN A 929 22.57 42.44 8.15
C GLN A 929 21.41 43.38 8.49
N ILE A 930 21.67 44.39 9.27
CA ILE A 930 20.66 45.40 9.65
C ILE A 930 20.91 46.70 8.88
N SER A 931 19.92 47.14 8.13
CA SER A 931 19.95 48.45 7.48
C SER A 931 19.39 49.51 8.43
N TYR A 932 20.18 50.54 8.70
CA TYR A 932 19.73 51.70 9.42
C TYR A 932 19.70 52.92 8.48
N THR A 933 18.57 53.56 8.36
CA THR A 933 18.40 54.79 7.58
C THR A 933 18.08 55.97 8.51
N PRO A 934 19.01 56.91 8.67
CA PRO A 934 18.78 58.09 9.54
C PRO A 934 17.60 58.92 9.07
N GLY A 935 16.69 59.21 9.96
CA GLY A 935 15.54 60.09 9.70
C GLY A 935 15.91 61.56 9.68
N LYS A 936 15.00 62.40 9.24
CA LYS A 936 15.20 63.89 9.14
C LYS A 936 15.60 64.51 10.47
N ARG A 937 15.22 63.89 11.61
CA ARG A 937 15.48 64.40 12.96
C ARG A 937 16.81 63.89 13.55
N PHE A 938 17.49 62.97 12.94
CA PHE A 938 18.79 62.46 13.39
C PHE A 938 19.85 63.54 13.33
N LYS A 939 20.51 63.87 14.48
CA LYS A 939 21.48 64.95 14.57
C LYS A 939 22.86 64.49 15.04
N SER A 940 22.93 63.54 15.93
CA SER A 940 24.21 63.11 16.52
C SER A 940 24.26 61.61 16.77
N THR A 941 23.34 61.09 17.52
CA THR A 941 23.32 59.70 17.92
C THR A 941 21.89 59.16 17.90
N ASP A 942 21.75 57.86 17.62
CA ASP A 942 20.53 57.08 17.74
C ASP A 942 20.92 55.66 18.17
N SER A 943 19.96 54.91 18.60
CA SER A 943 20.22 53.51 18.92
C SER A 943 18.95 52.64 18.72
N PHE A 944 19.18 51.39 18.49
CA PHE A 944 18.14 50.36 18.46
C PHE A 944 18.69 49.06 18.95
N SER A 945 17.83 48.17 19.42
CA SER A 945 18.23 46.83 19.81
C SER A 945 18.14 45.83 18.65
N TYR A 946 18.88 44.79 18.76
CA TYR A 946 18.70 43.58 17.91
C TYR A 946 18.78 42.33 18.78
N THR A 947 18.17 41.27 18.30
CA THR A 947 18.18 39.97 18.99
C THR A 947 18.79 38.93 18.07
N ILE A 948 19.70 38.19 18.61
CA ILE A 948 20.31 37.02 17.96
C ILE A 948 19.80 35.71 18.57
N SER A 949 19.90 34.67 17.85
CA SER A 949 19.59 33.29 18.35
C SER A 949 20.51 32.30 17.70
N ASP A 950 20.84 31.24 18.45
CA ASP A 950 21.52 30.01 18.06
C ASP A 950 20.53 28.94 17.50
N GLY A 951 19.24 29.30 17.48
CA GLY A 951 18.15 28.38 17.11
C GLY A 951 17.45 27.69 18.29
N LYS A 952 17.96 27.89 19.53
CA LYS A 952 17.41 27.32 20.78
C LYS A 952 17.18 28.39 21.83
N GLU A 953 18.17 29.23 22.05
CA GLU A 953 18.15 30.35 22.99
C GLU A 953 18.40 31.66 22.25
N SER A 954 18.30 32.80 22.91
CA SER A 954 18.51 34.12 22.28
C SER A 954 19.09 35.16 23.24
N ALA A 955 19.84 36.06 22.67
CA ALA A 955 20.39 37.22 23.37
C ALA A 955 20.09 38.52 22.63
N THR A 956 20.15 39.64 23.33
CA THR A 956 19.82 40.93 22.76
C THR A 956 20.91 41.96 23.07
N ALA A 957 21.31 42.71 22.06
CA ALA A 957 22.25 43.84 22.22
C ALA A 957 21.75 45.11 21.50
N ILE A 958 22.51 46.15 21.64
CA ILE A 958 22.15 47.49 21.13
C ILE A 958 23.17 47.97 20.12
N VAL A 959 22.67 48.42 18.98
CA VAL A 959 23.47 49.20 18.02
C VAL A 959 23.37 50.69 18.30
N THR A 960 24.48 51.35 18.46
CA THR A 960 24.56 52.80 18.61
C THR A 960 25.10 53.42 17.31
N ILE A 961 24.33 54.29 16.75
CA ILE A 961 24.71 55.04 15.53
C ILE A 961 25.17 56.46 15.92
N SER A 962 26.31 56.85 15.45
CA SER A 962 26.83 58.22 15.65
C SER A 962 27.19 58.92 14.32
N LEU A 963 26.93 60.17 14.21
CA LEU A 963 27.31 60.95 13.05
C LEU A 963 28.74 61.55 13.27
N SER A 964 29.67 61.14 12.47
CA SER A 964 31.01 61.73 12.50
C SER A 964 31.01 63.14 11.93
N SER A 965 31.34 64.11 12.73
CA SER A 965 31.58 65.49 12.23
C SER A 965 32.89 65.52 11.43
N THR A 966 32.78 65.68 10.14
CA THR A 966 33.94 66.10 9.34
C THR A 966 34.13 67.55 9.54
N ASP A 967 35.01 67.88 10.48
CA ASP A 967 35.52 69.28 10.52
C ASP A 967 36.78 69.30 9.66
N SER A 968 36.66 69.98 8.53
CA SER A 968 37.78 70.34 7.68
C SER A 968 38.05 71.77 7.84
N GLY A 969 39.12 72.12 8.40
CA GLY A 969 39.55 73.52 8.29
C GLY A 969 40.64 73.96 9.21
N SER A 970 41.82 73.83 8.80
CA SER A 970 43.07 74.69 8.86
C SER A 970 43.23 75.58 10.04
N SER A 971 44.39 75.41 10.57
CA SER A 971 45.44 76.43 10.89
C SER A 971 45.44 77.17 12.19
N GLN A 972 46.54 76.89 12.83
CA GLN A 972 47.41 77.84 13.57
C GLN A 972 46.94 78.51 14.88
N GLY A 973 47.79 78.22 15.80
CA GLY A 973 48.28 79.30 16.66
C GLY A 973 47.92 79.20 18.13
N GLY A 974 48.93 78.88 18.88
CA GLY A 974 49.20 79.70 20.09
C GLY A 974 48.75 79.10 21.41
N ASN A 975 49.66 78.34 21.96
CA ASN A 975 50.29 78.60 23.23
C ASN A 975 49.51 78.80 24.53
N LYS A 976 49.85 78.01 25.49
CA LYS A 976 49.87 78.25 26.92
C LYS A 976 48.65 78.22 27.75
N GLY A 977 48.76 77.33 28.68
CA GLY A 977 48.55 77.78 30.06
C GLY A 977 47.79 76.88 30.99
N LYS A 978 48.52 76.08 31.71
CA LYS A 978 48.33 75.71 33.15
C LYS A 978 46.95 75.56 33.72
N GLY A 979 46.82 74.42 34.38
CA GLY A 979 46.51 74.44 35.80
C GLY A 979 45.42 73.55 36.29
N LYS A 980 45.80 72.48 36.98
CA LYS A 980 45.25 71.96 38.24
C LYS A 980 43.71 71.91 38.42
N HIS A 981 43.15 70.79 38.56
CA HIS A 981 42.86 69.99 39.77
C HIS A 981 42.28 68.70 39.38
#